data_5ac7bc4ba61ae49e7ae3d83a38996542
#
_entry.id   5ac7bc4ba61ae49e7ae3d83a38996542
#
_cell.length_a   1.000
_cell.length_b   1.000
_cell.length_c   1.000
_cell.angle_alpha   90.00
_cell.angle_beta   90.00
_cell.angle_gamma   90.00
#
_symmetry.space_group_name_H-M   'P 1'
#
loop_
_entity.id
_entity.type
_entity.pdbx_description
1 polymer ?
#
loop_
_entity_poly.entity_id
_entity_poly.type
_entity_poly.pdbx_seq_one_letter_code
_entity_poly.pdbx_strand_id
1 'polypeptide(L)'
;MKIKNLLSALLMCASLNAQAIDHVGITKNTLDAEHFTLIQNRQPTHILVSQNEIAGVMRAVNDLRNDFARVCGTAAPIVIADNKGNVEASQRYIIIGALESEIIKKLQKNKLIDTNELKGKVEKYIIKDVKNPLPGVDDALVIVGSDKRGTIYGIYELSEQLGVSPWYYWADVPATQQTNLAIQRGSYTAGEPAVRYRGIFLNDEAPCLTTWVKNTFGTDFGGHAFYEKVFELLLRLRANFMWPAMWGWAFYADDPENSKLADEMGIIMGTSHHEPMARNHQEWARHRNEKGEWDYVKNQEVIDNFFREGVRRSKDNEDLITIGMRGDGDTAMGAKEGHDDEFVDNDAETIKLLEKIVKNQRDIIAKETGKPAKERQQVWALYKEVQRYYDKGLKVPDDAIILFSDDNWGDIRRLPSKEELKHKGGFGMYYHVDYVGAPRNSKWLNVTPIQHMWDQMTLTYDYGVDKLWVLNVGDLKPMEYPIDLFLDMAWYSPKKYNATSVLDHTRDFCAQQFGAEQANEAARILNLYSQYAGRVTAEMLDARTYNVETGEWKQVADEFMRLETEALRQFATLPDACRDAYRQIILFPVQALGNVYQMYYAHAMNQKLYREGNPEANVWADRVEAAFARDAELCRYYNKEMAGGKWDGMMIQKHIGYRSWNDNFRADTCPNVSRIENANNANGSYTFTPANGCIVMDAEHYYSLQNPANAEWTVIPFMGRTRSGISIQPYTAETDGSSITYSMQIPQGNEEVNVHVITACTLAFKRSEGHRYTIGFEGEEAVEVNYNGELNEEPENVYRVMYPTAASRVIEKTVKLKTGNGSGNKKLVIKPLDPGMVLEKIVVDLGGYKRQFLFGEESPCARK
;
A
#
# COMPACT_ATOMS: atom_id res chain seq x y z
N MET A 1 11.50 -48.78 28.13
CA MET A 1 12.66 -47.97 28.58
C MET A 1 13.24 -47.04 27.51
N LYS A 2 12.61 -46.88 26.32
CA LYS A 2 13.10 -46.00 25.21
C LYS A 2 12.27 -44.72 25.00
N ILE A 3 11.08 -44.62 25.58
CA ILE A 3 10.19 -43.43 25.39
C ILE A 3 10.50 -42.34 26.43
N LYS A 4 10.97 -42.66 27.62
CA LYS A 4 11.35 -41.66 28.65
C LYS A 4 12.62 -40.87 28.28
N ASN A 5 13.54 -41.51 27.55
CA ASN A 5 14.76 -40.80 27.11
C ASN A 5 14.55 -39.87 25.92
N LEU A 6 13.46 -40.07 25.10
CA LEU A 6 13.11 -39.17 24.02
C LEU A 6 12.41 -37.89 24.54
N LEU A 7 11.57 -38.02 25.58
CA LEU A 7 10.95 -36.87 26.22
C LEU A 7 11.96 -36.01 26.99
N SER A 8 13.00 -36.59 27.60
CA SER A 8 14.06 -35.85 28.25
C SER A 8 14.99 -35.12 27.27
N ALA A 9 15.20 -35.68 26.07
CA ALA A 9 15.97 -35.02 25.00
C ALA A 9 15.17 -33.88 24.34
N LEU A 10 13.85 -34.01 24.20
CA LEU A 10 13.00 -32.90 23.74
C LEU A 10 12.87 -31.78 24.77
N LEU A 11 12.88 -32.07 26.06
CA LEU A 11 12.87 -31.01 27.09
C LEU A 11 14.24 -30.33 27.28
N MET A 12 15.36 -30.97 26.90
CA MET A 12 16.68 -30.33 26.93
C MET A 12 17.00 -29.48 25.68
N CYS A 13 16.32 -29.73 24.56
CA CYS A 13 16.45 -28.84 23.36
C CYS A 13 15.59 -27.59 23.46
N ALA A 14 14.60 -27.51 24.35
CA ALA A 14 13.78 -26.33 24.58
C ALA A 14 14.42 -25.27 25.49
N SER A 15 15.62 -25.52 26.07
CA SER A 15 16.28 -24.62 27.02
C SER A 15 17.54 -23.95 26.49
N LEU A 16 17.81 -23.98 25.19
CA LEU A 16 18.98 -23.34 24.55
C LEU A 16 18.66 -22.36 23.43
N ASN A 17 17.40 -22.01 23.24
CA ASN A 17 17.06 -20.81 22.49
C ASN A 17 16.99 -19.66 23.49
N ALA A 18 18.06 -18.84 23.56
CA ALA A 18 17.93 -17.48 24.00
C ALA A 18 16.90 -16.85 23.08
N GLN A 19 15.69 -16.64 23.57
CA GLN A 19 14.63 -16.01 22.81
C GLN A 19 15.13 -14.62 22.43
N ALA A 20 15.36 -14.41 21.13
CA ALA A 20 15.20 -13.11 20.56
C ALA A 20 13.88 -12.57 21.12
N ILE A 21 13.85 -11.32 21.57
CA ILE A 21 12.60 -10.65 21.92
C ILE A 21 11.88 -10.50 20.58
N ASP A 22 11.07 -11.46 20.24
CA ASP A 22 10.04 -11.27 19.23
C ASP A 22 8.98 -10.37 19.88
N HIS A 23 8.27 -9.57 19.08
CA HIS A 23 7.15 -8.69 19.50
C HIS A 23 6.06 -9.39 20.34
N VAL A 24 6.30 -10.61 20.79
CA VAL A 24 5.45 -11.40 21.67
C VAL A 24 5.69 -10.93 23.11
N GLY A 25 4.68 -10.30 23.68
CA GLY A 25 4.72 -9.67 24.98
C GLY A 25 5.25 -10.57 26.09
N ILE A 26 6.40 -10.20 26.64
CA ILE A 26 6.92 -10.70 27.92
C ILE A 26 6.29 -9.96 29.10
N THR A 27 5.26 -9.18 28.84
CA THR A 27 4.51 -8.38 29.81
C THR A 27 3.16 -9.00 30.12
N LYS A 28 2.66 -8.70 31.31
CA LYS A 28 1.31 -9.08 31.73
C LYS A 28 0.73 -8.08 32.74
N ASN A 29 -0.58 -8.10 32.88
CA ASN A 29 -1.30 -7.17 33.77
C ASN A 29 -1.35 -7.65 35.22
N THR A 30 -0.89 -8.89 35.54
CA THR A 30 -0.86 -9.46 36.86
C THR A 30 0.46 -9.13 37.56
N LEU A 31 0.42 -8.56 38.71
CA LEU A 31 1.61 -8.27 39.51
C LEU A 31 1.91 -9.44 40.46
N ASP A 32 3.10 -10.02 40.33
CA ASP A 32 3.59 -11.12 41.18
C ASP A 32 5.11 -11.09 41.35
N ALA A 33 5.65 -12.06 42.08
CA ALA A 33 7.09 -12.12 42.42
C ALA A 33 7.96 -12.52 41.19
N GLU A 34 7.39 -13.20 40.20
CA GLU A 34 8.10 -13.66 38.99
C GLU A 34 8.25 -12.54 37.95
N HIS A 35 7.67 -11.37 38.22
CA HIS A 35 7.68 -10.22 37.29
C HIS A 35 8.19 -8.97 37.97
N PHE A 36 8.87 -8.13 37.18
CA PHE A 36 9.23 -6.77 37.59
C PHE A 36 8.07 -5.83 37.25
N THR A 37 7.59 -5.07 38.23
CA THR A 37 6.47 -4.14 38.09
C THR A 37 6.89 -2.91 37.31
N LEU A 38 6.28 -2.65 36.19
CA LEU A 38 6.43 -1.44 35.36
C LEU A 38 5.41 -0.37 35.74
N ILE A 39 4.15 -0.77 35.92
CA ILE A 39 3.01 0.09 36.28
C ILE A 39 2.21 -0.59 37.38
N GLN A 40 1.86 0.17 38.41
CA GLN A 40 0.99 -0.29 39.49
C GLN A 40 -0.04 0.79 39.83
N ASN A 41 -1.33 0.46 39.70
CA ASN A 41 -2.44 1.39 39.96
C ASN A 41 -2.29 2.70 39.14
N ARG A 42 -1.94 2.61 37.86
CA ARG A 42 -1.62 3.71 36.95
C ARG A 42 -0.42 4.57 37.37
N GLN A 43 0.42 4.10 38.32
CA GLN A 43 1.66 4.77 38.69
C GLN A 43 2.84 4.03 38.05
N PRO A 44 3.62 4.69 37.17
CA PRO A 44 4.79 4.10 36.56
C PRO A 44 5.95 4.00 37.53
N THR A 45 6.82 2.99 37.35
CA THR A 45 8.11 2.90 38.02
C THR A 45 9.00 4.04 37.56
N HIS A 46 9.76 4.63 38.50
CA HIS A 46 10.66 5.75 38.23
C HIS A 46 11.84 5.33 37.37
N ILE A 47 12.26 6.21 36.47
CA ILE A 47 13.43 6.02 35.60
C ILE A 47 14.63 6.66 36.27
N LEU A 48 15.74 5.93 36.34
CA LEU A 48 16.98 6.39 36.98
C LEU A 48 18.10 6.42 35.94
N VAL A 49 18.74 7.57 35.79
CA VAL A 49 19.86 7.82 34.87
C VAL A 49 21.03 8.51 35.57
N SER A 50 22.24 8.43 35.01
CA SER A 50 23.38 9.19 35.47
C SER A 50 23.27 10.66 35.10
N GLN A 51 23.87 11.55 35.89
CA GLN A 51 23.88 13.01 35.66
C GLN A 51 24.47 13.40 34.30
N ASN A 52 25.48 12.68 33.85
CA ASN A 52 26.19 12.95 32.60
C ASN A 52 25.89 11.91 31.52
N GLU A 53 24.63 11.47 31.44
CA GLU A 53 24.24 10.52 30.41
C GLU A 53 24.27 11.18 29.00
N ILE A 54 24.44 10.37 27.94
CA ILE A 54 24.52 10.83 26.57
C ILE A 54 23.21 11.55 26.17
N ALA A 55 23.33 12.72 25.54
CA ALA A 55 22.16 13.54 25.20
C ALA A 55 21.10 12.78 24.39
N GLY A 56 21.50 11.99 23.38
CA GLY A 56 20.56 11.15 22.60
C GLY A 56 19.87 10.07 23.44
N VAL A 57 20.58 9.49 24.43
CA VAL A 57 19.96 8.56 25.38
C VAL A 57 18.93 9.29 26.24
N MET A 58 19.24 10.52 26.69
CA MET A 58 18.30 11.33 27.48
C MET A 58 17.03 11.71 26.69
N ARG A 59 17.14 11.90 25.36
CA ARG A 59 15.94 12.06 24.50
C ARG A 59 15.07 10.82 24.53
N ALA A 60 15.64 9.65 24.29
CA ALA A 60 14.91 8.38 24.33
C ALA A 60 14.32 8.10 25.73
N VAL A 61 15.00 8.48 26.81
CA VAL A 61 14.46 8.42 28.18
C VAL A 61 13.23 9.32 28.36
N ASN A 62 13.22 10.51 27.74
CA ASN A 62 12.06 11.40 27.77
C ASN A 62 10.91 10.81 26.91
N ASP A 63 11.22 10.15 25.81
CA ASP A 63 10.20 9.44 25.00
C ASP A 63 9.58 8.30 25.82
N LEU A 64 10.39 7.48 26.48
CA LEU A 64 9.90 6.42 27.38
C LEU A 64 9.03 6.99 28.53
N ARG A 65 9.43 8.10 29.11
CA ARG A 65 8.63 8.83 30.12
C ARG A 65 7.24 9.18 29.56
N ASN A 66 7.19 9.69 28.32
CA ASN A 66 5.96 10.05 27.66
C ASN A 66 5.16 8.81 27.23
N ASP A 67 5.82 7.70 26.89
CA ASP A 67 5.18 6.43 26.56
C ASP A 67 4.46 5.84 27.78
N PHE A 68 5.03 5.96 28.99
CA PHE A 68 4.29 5.64 30.20
C PHE A 68 3.03 6.49 30.35
N ALA A 69 3.11 7.80 30.04
CA ALA A 69 1.91 8.65 30.08
C ALA A 69 0.85 8.21 29.05
N ARG A 70 1.26 7.76 27.85
CA ARG A 70 0.34 7.20 26.84
C ARG A 70 -0.34 5.93 27.34
N VAL A 71 0.37 5.09 28.07
CA VAL A 71 -0.11 3.77 28.51
C VAL A 71 -0.89 3.81 29.83
N CYS A 72 -0.52 4.63 30.80
CA CYS A 72 -1.17 4.64 32.11
C CYS A 72 -1.75 6.00 32.54
N GLY A 73 -1.62 7.03 31.70
CA GLY A 73 -2.10 8.39 31.99
C GLY A 73 -1.16 9.20 32.87
N THR A 74 -0.03 8.64 33.31
CA THR A 74 0.95 9.30 34.20
C THR A 74 2.35 9.15 33.61
N ALA A 75 3.08 10.27 33.46
CA ALA A 75 4.47 10.26 33.01
C ALA A 75 5.40 9.69 34.08
N ALA A 76 6.33 8.81 33.66
CA ALA A 76 7.29 8.24 34.62
C ALA A 76 8.25 9.33 35.15
N PRO A 77 8.42 9.48 36.46
CA PRO A 77 9.40 10.41 37.02
C PRO A 77 10.84 10.01 36.64
N ILE A 78 11.62 10.98 36.17
CA ILE A 78 13.04 10.79 35.88
C ILE A 78 13.84 11.26 37.11
N VAL A 79 14.64 10.37 37.64
CA VAL A 79 15.56 10.64 38.80
C VAL A 79 16.97 10.65 38.26
N ILE A 80 17.75 11.66 38.65
CA ILE A 80 19.15 11.80 38.25
C ILE A 80 20.01 11.37 39.42
N ALA A 81 20.83 10.34 39.23
CA ALA A 81 21.84 9.95 40.23
C ALA A 81 22.94 11.03 40.33
N ASP A 82 23.46 11.24 41.51
CA ASP A 82 24.63 12.12 41.70
C ASP A 82 25.90 11.57 41.00
N ASN A 83 26.97 12.36 40.94
CA ASN A 83 28.23 11.96 40.29
C ASN A 83 28.93 10.74 40.94
N LYS A 84 28.40 10.23 42.07
CA LYS A 84 28.86 8.99 42.72
C LYS A 84 27.86 7.84 42.53
N GLY A 85 26.79 8.09 41.80
CA GLY A 85 25.70 7.14 41.57
C GLY A 85 24.87 6.89 42.85
N ASN A 86 24.76 7.86 43.74
CA ASN A 86 23.85 7.78 44.89
C ASN A 86 22.45 8.26 44.43
N VAL A 87 21.43 7.64 44.99
CA VAL A 87 20.05 7.90 44.70
C VAL A 87 19.20 7.94 45.96
N GLU A 88 18.01 8.51 45.86
CA GLU A 88 17.02 8.41 46.94
C GLU A 88 16.56 6.96 47.11
N ALA A 89 16.27 6.58 48.35
CA ALA A 89 15.73 5.25 48.63
C ALA A 89 14.39 5.05 47.95
N SER A 90 14.21 3.94 47.25
CA SER A 90 12.97 3.55 46.56
C SER A 90 12.89 2.04 46.50
N GLN A 91 11.65 1.53 46.42
CA GLN A 91 11.42 0.12 46.26
C GLN A 91 11.93 -0.39 44.91
N ARG A 92 11.83 0.43 43.82
CA ARG A 92 12.24 0.02 42.48
C ARG A 92 12.55 1.16 41.54
N TYR A 93 13.43 0.88 40.55
CA TYR A 93 13.78 1.79 39.47
C TYR A 93 13.92 1.04 38.11
N ILE A 94 13.68 1.77 37.00
CA ILE A 94 14.19 1.40 35.68
C ILE A 94 15.52 2.15 35.52
N ILE A 95 16.64 1.45 35.58
CA ILE A 95 17.99 2.03 35.48
C ILE A 95 18.44 1.98 34.04
N ILE A 96 18.80 3.12 33.46
CA ILE A 96 19.18 3.22 32.04
C ILE A 96 20.58 3.86 31.95
N GLY A 97 21.46 3.29 31.10
CA GLY A 97 22.73 3.89 30.77
C GLY A 97 23.52 3.12 29.73
N ALA A 98 24.43 3.82 29.03
CA ALA A 98 25.46 3.20 28.22
C ALA A 98 26.55 2.53 29.10
N LEU A 99 27.41 1.68 28.50
CA LEU A 99 28.49 1.00 29.23
C LEU A 99 29.39 1.99 30.05
N GLU A 100 29.56 3.18 29.52
CA GLU A 100 30.41 4.22 30.15
C GLU A 100 29.68 5.04 31.21
N SER A 101 28.39 4.84 31.41
CA SER A 101 27.61 5.53 32.45
C SER A 101 28.06 5.16 33.85
N GLU A 102 28.16 6.15 34.78
CA GLU A 102 28.69 5.94 36.13
C GLU A 102 27.85 4.95 36.94
N ILE A 103 26.53 4.98 36.78
CA ILE A 103 25.63 4.02 37.43
C ILE A 103 25.85 2.59 36.95
N ILE A 104 26.07 2.41 35.63
CA ILE A 104 26.35 1.10 35.03
C ILE A 104 27.69 0.57 35.50
N LYS A 105 28.74 1.40 35.52
CA LYS A 105 30.06 1.05 36.06
C LYS A 105 29.97 0.62 37.54
N LYS A 106 29.12 1.27 38.35
CA LYS A 106 28.90 0.91 39.77
C LYS A 106 28.25 -0.48 39.87
N LEU A 107 27.23 -0.78 39.04
CA LEU A 107 26.60 -2.10 39.02
C LEU A 107 27.58 -3.20 38.57
N GLN A 108 28.43 -2.91 37.58
CA GLN A 108 29.49 -3.83 37.12
C GLN A 108 30.52 -4.09 38.24
N LYS A 109 31.02 -3.03 38.90
CA LYS A 109 31.99 -3.14 39.99
C LYS A 109 31.46 -4.01 41.12
N ASN A 110 30.18 -3.91 41.41
CA ASN A 110 29.48 -4.72 42.39
C ASN A 110 29.08 -6.13 41.92
N LYS A 111 29.42 -6.49 40.66
CA LYS A 111 29.10 -7.78 40.03
C LYS A 111 27.59 -8.09 39.95
N LEU A 112 26.77 -7.07 39.86
CA LEU A 112 25.32 -7.17 39.79
C LEU A 112 24.83 -7.35 38.34
N ILE A 113 25.61 -6.88 37.36
CA ILE A 113 25.40 -7.11 35.95
C ILE A 113 26.70 -7.60 35.30
N ASP A 114 26.57 -8.53 34.36
CA ASP A 114 27.64 -8.92 33.44
C ASP A 114 27.42 -8.24 32.09
N THR A 115 28.36 -7.37 31.72
CA THR A 115 28.35 -6.63 30.48
C THR A 115 29.41 -7.11 29.47
N ASN A 116 30.08 -8.26 29.75
CA ASN A 116 31.12 -8.76 28.86
C ASN A 116 30.59 -9.04 27.45
N GLU A 117 29.34 -9.43 27.36
CA GLU A 117 28.67 -9.68 26.07
C GLU A 117 28.36 -8.39 25.27
N LEU A 118 28.51 -7.20 25.86
CA LEU A 118 28.37 -5.91 25.16
C LEU A 118 29.71 -5.30 24.73
N LYS A 119 30.83 -5.75 25.27
CA LYS A 119 32.15 -5.17 24.99
C LYS A 119 32.55 -5.42 23.54
N GLY A 120 32.85 -4.36 22.79
CA GLY A 120 33.25 -4.41 21.40
C GLY A 120 32.09 -4.79 20.44
N LYS A 121 30.87 -4.84 20.96
CA LYS A 121 29.66 -5.05 20.18
C LYS A 121 29.10 -3.74 19.68
N VAL A 122 28.31 -3.83 18.60
CA VAL A 122 27.72 -2.68 17.94
C VAL A 122 26.22 -2.72 18.15
N GLU A 123 25.70 -1.62 18.71
CA GLU A 123 24.27 -1.38 18.86
C GLU A 123 23.51 -2.49 19.62
N LYS A 124 24.25 -3.31 20.38
CA LYS A 124 23.69 -4.37 21.23
C LYS A 124 23.23 -3.81 22.56
N TYR A 125 22.14 -4.35 23.10
CA TYR A 125 21.65 -4.00 24.45
C TYR A 125 21.28 -5.24 25.25
N ILE A 126 21.18 -5.04 26.58
CA ILE A 126 20.65 -6.01 27.53
C ILE A 126 19.57 -5.29 28.35
N ILE A 127 18.47 -5.97 28.58
CA ILE A 127 17.44 -5.60 29.57
C ILE A 127 17.42 -6.71 30.62
N LYS A 128 17.70 -6.38 31.88
CA LYS A 128 17.84 -7.37 32.95
C LYS A 128 17.28 -6.88 34.27
N ASP A 129 16.55 -7.76 34.97
CA ASP A 129 16.18 -7.49 36.37
C ASP A 129 17.35 -7.70 37.33
N VAL A 130 17.46 -6.86 38.33
CA VAL A 130 18.53 -6.88 39.35
C VAL A 130 17.95 -6.59 40.72
N LYS A 131 18.18 -7.51 41.67
CA LYS A 131 17.83 -7.31 43.08
C LYS A 131 18.88 -6.52 43.80
N ASN A 132 18.45 -5.62 44.70
CA ASN A 132 19.32 -4.78 45.54
C ASN A 132 20.43 -4.08 44.72
N PRO A 133 20.08 -3.36 43.62
CA PRO A 133 21.07 -2.79 42.71
C PRO A 133 21.92 -1.70 43.35
N LEU A 134 21.34 -0.93 44.27
CA LEU A 134 21.97 0.20 44.96
C LEU A 134 21.50 0.27 46.42
N PRO A 135 22.27 0.90 47.33
CA PRO A 135 21.82 1.09 48.71
C PRO A 135 20.46 1.78 48.79
N GLY A 136 19.50 1.15 49.45
CA GLY A 136 18.15 1.65 49.60
C GLY A 136 17.23 1.42 48.42
N VAL A 137 17.62 0.63 47.44
CA VAL A 137 16.81 0.21 46.28
C VAL A 137 16.68 -1.31 46.28
N ASP A 138 15.45 -1.79 46.40
CA ASP A 138 15.17 -3.23 46.54
C ASP A 138 15.22 -3.98 45.17
N ASP A 139 14.86 -3.30 44.09
CA ASP A 139 14.63 -3.94 42.78
C ASP A 139 14.90 -2.98 41.62
N ALA A 140 15.45 -3.45 40.51
CA ALA A 140 15.58 -2.67 39.32
C ALA A 140 15.41 -3.51 38.02
N LEU A 141 14.89 -2.85 36.98
CA LEU A 141 15.05 -3.28 35.60
C LEU A 141 16.17 -2.44 34.99
N VAL A 142 17.28 -3.08 34.59
CA VAL A 142 18.46 -2.38 34.05
C VAL A 142 18.49 -2.50 32.55
N ILE A 143 18.55 -1.37 31.85
CA ILE A 143 18.74 -1.27 30.40
C ILE A 143 20.15 -0.76 30.17
N VAL A 144 21.00 -1.53 29.49
CA VAL A 144 22.37 -1.13 29.19
C VAL A 144 22.72 -1.48 27.75
N GLY A 145 23.25 -0.51 27.00
CA GLY A 145 23.71 -0.67 25.65
C GLY A 145 25.21 -0.69 25.49
N SER A 146 25.73 -1.36 24.45
CA SER A 146 27.14 -1.38 24.08
C SER A 146 27.67 0.02 23.69
N ASP A 147 26.77 0.86 23.20
CA ASP A 147 27.02 2.21 22.71
C ASP A 147 25.74 3.07 22.86
N LYS A 148 25.77 4.31 22.31
CA LYS A 148 24.63 5.25 22.31
C LYS A 148 23.39 4.61 21.74
N ARG A 149 23.46 4.05 20.51
CA ARG A 149 22.31 3.47 19.81
C ARG A 149 21.82 2.18 20.47
N GLY A 150 22.72 1.31 20.91
CA GLY A 150 22.32 0.12 21.68
C GLY A 150 21.50 0.49 22.91
N THR A 151 21.87 1.53 23.65
CA THR A 151 21.07 2.01 24.78
C THR A 151 19.71 2.53 24.35
N ILE A 152 19.67 3.33 23.29
CA ILE A 152 18.42 3.88 22.72
C ILE A 152 17.48 2.75 22.28
N TYR A 153 18.00 1.74 21.60
CA TYR A 153 17.18 0.59 21.16
C TYR A 153 16.65 -0.23 22.33
N GLY A 154 17.43 -0.40 23.40
CA GLY A 154 16.92 -1.04 24.61
C GLY A 154 15.80 -0.25 25.29
N ILE A 155 15.84 1.08 25.22
CA ILE A 155 14.75 1.94 25.69
C ILE A 155 13.49 1.76 24.85
N TYR A 156 13.60 1.83 23.53
CA TYR A 156 12.45 1.66 22.63
C TYR A 156 11.93 0.23 22.62
N GLU A 157 12.78 -0.78 22.89
CA GLU A 157 12.29 -2.14 23.15
C GLU A 157 11.33 -2.15 24.34
N LEU A 158 11.68 -1.49 25.44
CA LEU A 158 10.77 -1.39 26.57
C LEU A 158 9.50 -0.61 26.22
N SER A 159 9.59 0.43 25.39
CA SER A 159 8.41 1.15 24.89
C SER A 159 7.45 0.25 24.11
N GLU A 160 7.97 -0.62 23.25
CA GLU A 160 7.15 -1.62 22.53
C GLU A 160 6.51 -2.62 23.51
N GLN A 161 7.27 -3.09 24.51
CA GLN A 161 6.75 -3.99 25.54
C GLN A 161 5.71 -3.33 26.45
N LEU A 162 5.70 -2.01 26.57
CA LEU A 162 4.63 -1.24 27.20
C LEU A 162 3.35 -1.22 26.37
N GLY A 163 3.44 -1.52 25.07
CA GLY A 163 2.33 -1.46 24.11
C GLY A 163 2.27 -0.15 23.32
N VAL A 164 3.39 0.54 23.14
CA VAL A 164 3.50 1.72 22.27
C VAL A 164 4.13 1.31 20.95
N SER A 165 3.34 1.33 19.88
CA SER A 165 3.82 1.04 18.53
C SER A 165 4.85 2.08 18.06
N PRO A 166 5.89 1.71 17.30
CA PRO A 166 6.74 2.66 16.57
C PRO A 166 5.91 3.63 15.71
N TRP A 167 4.79 3.19 15.19
CA TRP A 167 3.88 3.93 14.32
C TRP A 167 2.87 4.83 15.05
N TYR A 168 2.99 4.99 16.38
CA TYR A 168 2.05 5.78 17.18
C TYR A 168 1.84 7.20 16.64
N TYR A 169 2.91 7.82 16.13
CA TYR A 169 2.84 9.18 15.56
C TYR A 169 2.47 9.15 14.06
N TRP A 170 3.14 8.29 13.27
CA TRP A 170 3.05 8.31 11.82
C TRP A 170 1.83 7.57 11.26
N ALA A 171 1.18 6.75 12.07
CA ALA A 171 -0.07 6.07 11.69
C ALA A 171 -1.16 6.17 12.77
N ASP A 172 -1.01 7.07 13.74
CA ASP A 172 -1.98 7.32 14.83
C ASP A 172 -2.39 6.05 15.59
N VAL A 173 -1.44 5.11 15.75
CA VAL A 173 -1.68 3.87 16.49
C VAL A 173 -1.85 4.17 17.99
N PRO A 174 -2.97 3.80 18.60
CA PRO A 174 -3.22 4.09 20.00
C PRO A 174 -2.41 3.16 20.91
N ALA A 175 -1.95 3.68 22.05
CA ALA A 175 -1.43 2.85 23.12
C ALA A 175 -2.59 2.29 23.96
N THR A 176 -2.56 0.99 24.25
CA THR A 176 -3.57 0.36 25.12
C THR A 176 -3.39 0.82 26.57
N GLN A 177 -4.46 1.36 27.17
CA GLN A 177 -4.42 1.84 28.56
C GLN A 177 -4.28 0.69 29.55
N GLN A 178 -3.31 0.79 30.47
CA GLN A 178 -2.99 -0.20 31.49
C GLN A 178 -3.12 0.38 32.90
N THR A 179 -3.78 -0.35 33.79
CA THR A 179 -3.81 -0.03 35.23
C THR A 179 -2.60 -0.63 35.95
N ASN A 180 -2.25 -1.85 35.57
CA ASN A 180 -1.09 -2.59 36.08
C ASN A 180 -0.37 -3.23 34.87
N LEU A 181 0.94 -3.23 34.92
CA LEU A 181 1.77 -3.90 33.92
C LEU A 181 3.08 -4.36 34.57
N ALA A 182 3.48 -5.56 34.27
CA ALA A 182 4.74 -6.13 34.75
C ALA A 182 5.45 -6.87 33.62
N ILE A 183 6.79 -6.91 33.67
CA ILE A 183 7.63 -7.64 32.71
C ILE A 183 8.22 -8.88 33.38
N GLN A 184 8.23 -10.01 32.68
CA GLN A 184 8.82 -11.25 33.17
C GLN A 184 10.30 -11.02 33.56
N ARG A 185 10.72 -11.57 34.72
CA ARG A 185 12.12 -11.48 35.14
C ARG A 185 13.02 -12.30 34.24
N GLY A 186 14.20 -11.81 33.97
CA GLY A 186 15.17 -12.48 33.11
C GLY A 186 16.21 -11.52 32.54
N SER A 187 16.94 -12.01 31.53
CA SER A 187 17.91 -11.23 30.79
C SER A 187 17.54 -11.32 29.31
N TYR A 188 17.33 -10.18 28.67
CA TYR A 188 16.85 -10.06 27.29
C TYR A 188 17.83 -9.27 26.44
N THR A 189 18.02 -9.69 25.18
CA THR A 189 18.85 -9.01 24.19
C THR A 189 18.36 -9.34 22.79
N ALA A 190 18.42 -8.38 21.86
CA ALA A 190 18.15 -8.64 20.44
C ALA A 190 19.40 -9.00 19.63
N GLY A 191 20.58 -9.01 20.23
CA GLY A 191 21.84 -9.23 19.53
C GLY A 191 22.40 -7.97 18.85
N GLU A 192 23.31 -8.18 17.89
CA GLU A 192 23.83 -7.13 17.01
C GLU A 192 23.01 -7.11 15.71
N PRO A 193 22.89 -5.96 15.01
CA PRO A 193 22.16 -5.89 13.75
C PRO A 193 22.81 -6.76 12.66
N ALA A 194 21.98 -7.38 11.83
CA ALA A 194 22.44 -8.17 10.70
C ALA A 194 23.04 -7.30 9.58
N VAL A 195 22.51 -6.09 9.40
CA VAL A 195 23.01 -5.09 8.46
C VAL A 195 23.57 -3.90 9.21
N ARG A 196 24.82 -3.53 8.93
CA ARG A 196 25.54 -2.51 9.71
C ARG A 196 24.89 -1.12 9.67
N TYR A 197 24.58 -0.63 8.47
CA TYR A 197 23.87 0.63 8.23
C TYR A 197 22.55 0.31 7.57
N ARG A 198 21.45 0.80 8.12
CA ARG A 198 20.09 0.46 7.67
C ARG A 198 19.17 1.64 7.92
N GLY A 199 18.42 1.98 6.90
CA GLY A 199 17.53 3.13 6.99
C GLY A 199 16.81 3.42 5.69
N ILE A 200 16.35 4.65 5.59
CA ILE A 200 15.50 5.09 4.48
C ILE A 200 16.14 6.23 3.69
N PHE A 201 15.70 6.36 2.46
CA PHE A 201 15.81 7.58 1.69
C PHE A 201 14.44 8.25 1.68
N LEU A 202 14.33 9.36 2.40
CA LEU A 202 13.16 10.21 2.40
C LEU A 202 13.29 11.19 1.24
N ASN A 203 12.75 10.83 0.12
CA ASN A 203 12.72 11.69 -1.05
C ASN A 203 11.74 12.84 -0.80
N ASP A 204 12.03 14.04 -1.27
CA ASP A 204 11.09 15.16 -1.20
C ASP A 204 10.10 15.05 -2.38
N GLU A 205 9.16 14.14 -2.26
CA GLU A 205 8.16 13.89 -3.28
C GLU A 205 7.04 14.94 -3.21
N ALA A 206 7.32 16.10 -3.76
CA ALA A 206 6.28 17.09 -3.92
C ALA A 206 5.15 16.55 -4.82
N PRO A 207 3.87 16.84 -4.52
CA PRO A 207 3.42 17.88 -3.59
C PRO A 207 3.13 17.41 -2.15
N CYS A 208 3.15 16.09 -1.85
CA CYS A 208 2.59 15.58 -0.61
C CYS A 208 3.37 15.97 0.63
N LEU A 209 4.58 15.45 0.81
CA LEU A 209 5.39 15.69 1.99
C LEU A 209 5.63 17.20 2.20
N THR A 210 5.96 17.92 1.13
CA THR A 210 6.20 19.38 1.16
C THR A 210 4.98 20.14 1.68
N THR A 211 3.79 19.81 1.20
CA THR A 211 2.55 20.47 1.62
C THR A 211 2.21 20.14 3.07
N TRP A 212 2.34 18.87 3.46
CA TRP A 212 2.07 18.46 4.83
C TRP A 212 3.04 19.10 5.82
N VAL A 213 4.34 19.16 5.50
CA VAL A 213 5.35 19.81 6.36
C VAL A 213 5.03 21.30 6.51
N LYS A 214 4.66 21.99 5.42
CA LYS A 214 4.23 23.38 5.47
C LYS A 214 3.00 23.59 6.38
N ASN A 215 2.00 22.74 6.23
CA ASN A 215 0.76 22.84 7.01
C ASN A 215 0.99 22.51 8.50
N THR A 216 1.90 21.59 8.80
CA THR A 216 2.12 21.07 10.16
C THR A 216 3.20 21.85 10.92
N PHE A 217 4.31 22.22 10.26
CA PHE A 217 5.48 22.85 10.90
C PHE A 217 5.69 24.30 10.48
N GLY A 218 4.96 24.77 9.47
CA GLY A 218 4.99 26.17 9.01
C GLY A 218 6.22 26.54 8.16
N THR A 219 6.98 25.56 7.68
CA THR A 219 8.18 25.76 6.84
C THR A 219 7.99 25.17 5.46
N ASP A 220 8.61 25.80 4.45
CA ASP A 220 8.62 25.28 3.06
C ASP A 220 9.75 24.25 2.85
N PHE A 221 10.37 23.76 3.94
CA PHE A 221 11.45 22.79 3.95
C PHE A 221 11.39 21.94 5.23
N GLY A 222 12.04 20.79 5.23
CA GLY A 222 12.20 19.93 6.42
C GLY A 222 13.18 20.56 7.41
N GLY A 223 12.67 21.19 8.46
CA GLY A 223 13.46 21.66 9.59
C GLY A 223 13.64 20.59 10.68
N HIS A 224 14.45 20.91 11.69
CA HIS A 224 14.78 19.95 12.78
C HIS A 224 13.53 19.44 13.52
N ALA A 225 12.48 20.23 13.67
CA ALA A 225 11.25 19.80 14.31
C ALA A 225 10.51 18.70 13.52
N PHE A 226 10.58 18.74 12.19
CA PHE A 226 10.07 17.68 11.31
C PHE A 226 10.99 16.45 11.37
N TYR A 227 12.30 16.65 11.17
CA TYR A 227 13.24 15.53 11.18
C TYR A 227 13.31 14.82 12.52
N GLU A 228 13.07 15.49 13.65
CA GLU A 228 12.95 14.84 14.97
C GLU A 228 11.92 13.72 14.95
N LYS A 229 10.76 13.93 14.30
CA LYS A 229 9.71 12.92 14.19
C LYS A 229 10.09 11.75 13.27
N VAL A 230 10.86 12.02 12.22
CA VAL A 230 11.40 10.98 11.34
C VAL A 230 12.50 10.19 12.07
N PHE A 231 13.43 10.86 12.74
CA PHE A 231 14.52 10.22 13.46
C PHE A 231 14.01 9.36 14.63
N GLU A 232 12.99 9.83 15.36
CA GLU A 232 12.33 9.04 16.39
C GLU A 232 11.74 7.75 15.82
N LEU A 233 11.02 7.82 14.70
CA LEU A 233 10.48 6.63 14.02
C LEU A 233 11.60 5.65 13.64
N LEU A 234 12.65 6.14 12.99
CA LEU A 234 13.78 5.31 12.58
C LEU A 234 14.43 4.59 13.77
N LEU A 235 14.66 5.29 14.87
CA LEU A 235 15.25 4.70 16.08
C LEU A 235 14.31 3.68 16.75
N ARG A 236 13.00 3.93 16.77
CA ARG A 236 12.00 2.96 17.24
C ARG A 236 11.97 1.70 16.38
N LEU A 237 12.21 1.83 15.08
CA LEU A 237 12.37 0.72 14.12
C LEU A 237 13.80 0.17 14.07
N ARG A 238 14.68 0.56 15.00
CA ARG A 238 16.09 0.13 15.10
C ARG A 238 16.93 0.44 13.86
N ALA A 239 16.52 1.43 13.08
CA ALA A 239 17.33 2.00 12.01
C ALA A 239 18.37 2.98 12.56
N ASN A 240 19.45 3.20 11.80
CA ASN A 240 20.53 4.11 12.19
C ASN A 240 20.98 5.03 11.04
N PHE A 241 20.37 4.95 9.86
CA PHE A 241 20.84 5.64 8.67
C PHE A 241 19.71 6.36 7.93
N MET A 242 20.04 7.50 7.30
CA MET A 242 19.08 8.22 6.48
C MET A 242 19.75 9.03 5.36
N TRP A 243 19.14 8.99 4.16
CA TRP A 243 19.29 10.02 3.16
C TRP A 243 18.12 11.00 3.26
N PRO A 244 18.38 12.32 3.38
CA PRO A 244 17.32 13.31 3.53
C PRO A 244 16.68 13.65 2.20
N ALA A 245 15.52 14.32 2.26
CA ALA A 245 14.84 14.89 1.11
C ALA A 245 15.73 15.86 0.32
N MET A 246 15.61 15.83 -1.02
CA MET A 246 16.58 16.48 -1.89
C MET A 246 16.00 17.32 -3.02
N TRP A 247 14.80 17.06 -3.51
CA TRP A 247 14.31 17.70 -4.73
C TRP A 247 13.91 19.18 -4.55
N GLY A 248 13.37 19.55 -3.42
CA GLY A 248 13.06 20.94 -3.10
C GLY A 248 13.88 21.48 -1.93
N TRP A 249 14.48 20.60 -1.14
CA TRP A 249 15.09 20.89 0.15
C TRP A 249 16.61 20.69 0.13
N ALA A 250 17.26 21.33 1.09
CA ALA A 250 18.70 21.20 1.31
C ALA A 250 18.94 20.98 2.82
N PHE A 251 18.93 19.74 3.28
CA PHE A 251 18.97 19.32 4.68
C PHE A 251 19.96 20.10 5.54
N TYR A 252 21.20 20.27 5.06
CA TYR A 252 22.24 20.96 5.79
C TYR A 252 22.20 22.48 5.69
N ALA A 253 21.61 23.03 4.62
CA ALA A 253 21.62 24.46 4.34
C ALA A 253 20.33 25.16 4.80
N ASP A 254 19.18 24.48 4.68
CA ASP A 254 17.88 25.05 5.03
C ASP A 254 17.74 25.19 6.56
N ASP A 255 18.24 24.20 7.33
CA ASP A 255 18.29 24.29 8.79
C ASP A 255 19.56 23.62 9.35
N PRO A 256 20.54 24.40 9.81
CA PRO A 256 21.80 23.86 10.38
C PRO A 256 21.60 22.98 11.62
N GLU A 257 20.46 23.09 12.32
CA GLU A 257 20.16 22.24 13.48
C GLU A 257 19.80 20.81 13.08
N ASN A 258 19.40 20.55 11.81
CA ASN A 258 19.10 19.22 11.32
C ASN A 258 20.23 18.22 11.54
N SER A 259 21.46 18.57 11.14
CA SER A 259 22.61 17.66 11.23
C SER A 259 23.08 17.48 12.69
N LYS A 260 22.96 18.50 13.52
CA LYS A 260 23.27 18.43 14.95
C LYS A 260 22.29 17.50 15.66
N LEU A 261 21.00 17.64 15.37
CA LEU A 261 19.95 16.80 15.92
C LEU A 261 20.13 15.33 15.49
N ALA A 262 20.44 15.08 14.23
CA ALA A 262 20.71 13.73 13.73
C ALA A 262 21.85 13.05 14.50
N ASP A 263 23.00 13.74 14.65
CA ASP A 263 24.15 13.23 15.37
C ASP A 263 23.83 13.03 16.85
N GLU A 264 23.15 13.98 17.51
CA GLU A 264 22.73 13.87 18.90
C GLU A 264 21.83 12.64 19.11
N MET A 265 20.80 12.46 18.29
CA MET A 265 19.86 11.34 18.38
C MET A 265 20.51 10.00 17.99
N GLY A 266 21.57 10.01 17.19
CA GLY A 266 22.28 8.81 16.76
C GLY A 266 21.92 8.34 15.36
N ILE A 267 21.35 9.21 14.54
CA ILE A 267 21.12 8.93 13.12
C ILE A 267 22.36 9.32 12.32
N ILE A 268 22.89 8.37 11.54
CA ILE A 268 24.01 8.54 10.62
C ILE A 268 23.43 9.12 9.34
N MET A 269 23.79 10.35 9.02
CA MET A 269 23.36 10.98 7.79
C MET A 269 24.25 10.60 6.62
N GLY A 270 23.63 10.42 5.46
CA GLY A 270 24.31 10.41 4.18
C GLY A 270 23.61 11.37 3.23
N THR A 271 24.10 11.45 2.02
CA THR A 271 23.44 12.15 0.91
C THR A 271 23.28 11.20 -0.26
N SER A 272 22.29 11.44 -1.12
CA SER A 272 21.92 10.48 -2.16
C SER A 272 23.01 10.28 -3.21
N HIS A 273 22.75 9.39 -4.13
CA HIS A 273 23.67 8.93 -5.19
C HIS A 273 24.17 10.03 -6.14
N HIS A 274 23.51 11.19 -6.23
CA HIS A 274 23.96 12.33 -7.02
C HIS A 274 24.30 13.58 -6.19
N GLU A 275 24.36 13.44 -4.88
CA GLU A 275 24.64 14.49 -3.90
C GLU A 275 25.94 14.24 -3.14
N PRO A 276 27.12 14.26 -3.80
CA PRO A 276 28.35 13.87 -3.15
C PRO A 276 28.85 14.87 -2.10
N MET A 277 29.69 14.37 -1.17
CA MET A 277 30.48 15.16 -0.22
C MET A 277 29.66 15.92 0.81
N ALA A 278 28.57 15.29 1.30
CA ALA A 278 27.65 15.88 2.29
C ALA A 278 27.06 17.22 1.81
N ARG A 279 26.77 17.32 0.51
CA ARG A 279 26.14 18.49 -0.11
C ARG A 279 24.79 18.08 -0.67
N ASN A 280 23.80 18.94 -0.54
CA ASN A 280 22.54 18.73 -1.21
C ASN A 280 22.55 19.37 -2.59
N HIS A 281 21.96 18.72 -3.59
CA HIS A 281 21.90 19.21 -4.96
C HIS A 281 21.29 20.63 -5.04
N GLN A 282 20.27 20.90 -4.22
CA GLN A 282 19.62 22.19 -4.15
C GLN A 282 20.55 23.35 -3.73
N GLU A 283 21.61 23.06 -2.98
CA GLU A 283 22.62 24.08 -2.66
C GLU A 283 23.40 24.54 -3.89
N TRP A 284 23.54 23.69 -4.91
CA TRP A 284 24.09 24.07 -6.20
C TRP A 284 23.01 24.72 -7.07
N ALA A 285 21.86 24.08 -7.22
CA ALA A 285 20.79 24.51 -8.13
C ALA A 285 20.29 25.92 -7.83
N ARG A 286 20.13 26.27 -6.54
CA ARG A 286 19.70 27.62 -6.09
C ARG A 286 20.73 28.71 -6.37
N HIS A 287 22.02 28.34 -6.55
CA HIS A 287 23.14 29.27 -6.77
C HIS A 287 23.85 29.02 -8.09
N ARG A 288 23.24 28.38 -9.06
CA ARG A 288 23.83 28.03 -10.36
C ARG A 288 24.42 29.23 -11.11
N ASN A 289 23.74 30.37 -11.07
CA ASN A 289 24.23 31.62 -11.71
C ASN A 289 25.54 32.12 -11.11
N GLU A 290 25.83 31.83 -9.85
CA GLU A 290 27.05 32.23 -9.15
C GLU A 290 28.13 31.16 -9.27
N LYS A 291 27.77 29.90 -9.23
CA LYS A 291 28.66 28.75 -9.18
C LYS A 291 29.05 28.24 -10.58
N GLY A 292 28.24 28.50 -11.61
CA GLY A 292 28.44 28.04 -12.98
C GLY A 292 27.91 26.60 -13.19
N GLU A 293 28.36 25.98 -14.28
CA GLU A 293 27.92 24.66 -14.70
C GLU A 293 28.39 23.55 -13.74
N TRP A 294 27.55 22.52 -13.54
CA TRP A 294 27.92 21.28 -12.85
C TRP A 294 28.72 20.36 -13.79
N ASP A 295 29.85 20.84 -14.24
CA ASP A 295 30.76 20.16 -15.16
C ASP A 295 32.18 20.19 -14.58
N TYR A 296 32.65 19.02 -14.13
CA TYR A 296 33.94 18.94 -13.45
C TYR A 296 35.12 19.24 -14.34
N VAL A 297 35.00 19.04 -15.65
CA VAL A 297 36.10 19.37 -16.61
C VAL A 297 36.25 20.87 -16.73
N LYS A 298 35.14 21.61 -16.78
CA LYS A 298 35.14 23.07 -16.97
C LYS A 298 35.25 23.86 -15.67
N ASN A 299 34.74 23.29 -14.55
CA ASN A 299 34.51 24.05 -13.32
C ASN A 299 35.07 23.35 -12.07
N GLN A 300 36.17 22.61 -12.21
CA GLN A 300 36.75 21.78 -11.17
C GLN A 300 36.97 22.54 -9.84
N GLU A 301 37.57 23.74 -9.88
CA GLU A 301 37.95 24.48 -8.67
C GLU A 301 36.71 24.88 -7.80
N VAL A 302 35.66 25.33 -8.47
CA VAL A 302 34.41 25.72 -7.77
C VAL A 302 33.73 24.51 -7.18
N ILE A 303 33.69 23.39 -7.92
CA ILE A 303 33.12 22.12 -7.46
C ILE A 303 33.93 21.55 -6.30
N ASP A 304 35.25 21.57 -6.37
CA ASP A 304 36.15 21.14 -5.27
C ASP A 304 35.94 21.99 -4.01
N ASN A 305 35.72 23.30 -4.16
CA ASN A 305 35.42 24.20 -3.04
C ASN A 305 34.05 23.87 -2.43
N PHE A 306 33.03 23.60 -3.28
CA PHE A 306 31.73 23.17 -2.87
C PHE A 306 31.80 21.86 -2.03
N PHE A 307 32.59 20.89 -2.47
CA PHE A 307 32.84 19.64 -1.74
C PHE A 307 33.54 19.88 -0.39
N ARG A 308 34.54 20.77 -0.34
CA ARG A 308 35.25 21.11 0.92
C ARG A 308 34.30 21.64 1.98
N GLU A 309 33.40 22.52 1.61
CA GLU A 309 32.43 23.10 2.55
C GLU A 309 31.50 22.04 3.14
N GLY A 310 31.06 21.05 2.34
CA GLY A 310 30.25 19.95 2.84
C GLY A 310 30.98 19.09 3.86
N VAL A 311 32.22 18.69 3.56
CA VAL A 311 33.05 17.92 4.51
C VAL A 311 33.34 18.70 5.78
N ARG A 312 33.62 20.00 5.70
CA ARG A 312 33.87 20.84 6.90
C ARG A 312 32.72 20.85 7.88
N ARG A 313 31.47 20.97 7.38
CA ARG A 313 30.29 21.04 8.26
C ARG A 313 29.90 19.68 8.86
N SER A 314 30.30 18.57 8.22
CA SER A 314 29.97 17.22 8.68
C SER A 314 31.13 16.48 9.34
N LYS A 315 32.33 17.09 9.44
CA LYS A 315 33.57 16.39 9.86
C LYS A 315 33.52 15.80 11.26
N ASP A 316 32.76 16.39 12.16
CA ASP A 316 32.66 16.00 13.55
C ASP A 316 31.45 15.05 13.83
N ASN A 317 30.60 14.82 12.84
CA ASN A 317 29.45 13.90 12.91
C ASN A 317 29.85 12.49 12.46
N GLU A 318 28.98 11.50 12.76
CA GLU A 318 29.13 10.12 12.25
C GLU A 318 28.71 9.94 10.79
N ASP A 319 28.50 11.01 10.02
CA ASP A 319 27.97 10.98 8.66
C ASP A 319 28.75 10.02 7.74
N LEU A 320 28.02 9.29 6.87
CA LEU A 320 28.56 8.44 5.84
C LEU A 320 28.70 9.25 4.55
N ILE A 321 29.91 9.55 4.11
CA ILE A 321 30.15 10.46 2.99
C ILE A 321 29.92 9.76 1.66
N THR A 322 28.96 10.24 0.88
CA THR A 322 28.78 9.83 -0.53
C THR A 322 29.93 10.37 -1.38
N ILE A 323 30.57 9.52 -2.14
CA ILE A 323 31.62 9.87 -3.13
C ILE A 323 31.13 9.55 -4.53
N GLY A 324 31.85 10.01 -5.55
CA GLY A 324 31.45 9.94 -6.95
C GLY A 324 30.77 11.22 -7.41
N MET A 325 30.22 11.19 -8.60
CA MET A 325 29.49 12.31 -9.18
C MET A 325 28.62 11.80 -10.31
N ARG A 326 27.43 12.37 -10.47
CA ARG A 326 26.58 12.23 -11.66
C ARG A 326 26.42 13.59 -12.36
N GLY A 327 25.68 13.65 -13.44
CA GLY A 327 25.34 14.90 -14.11
C GLY A 327 24.39 15.76 -13.28
N ASP A 328 24.13 16.94 -13.77
CA ASP A 328 23.25 17.92 -13.11
C ASP A 328 21.81 17.39 -13.06
N GLY A 329 21.14 17.50 -11.92
CA GLY A 329 19.75 17.08 -11.77
C GLY A 329 19.52 15.57 -11.89
N ASP A 330 20.42 14.75 -11.36
CA ASP A 330 20.34 13.28 -11.36
C ASP A 330 20.40 12.64 -12.78
N THR A 331 21.01 13.31 -13.73
CA THR A 331 21.25 12.79 -15.09
C THR A 331 22.59 12.06 -15.19
N ALA A 332 22.83 11.32 -16.28
CA ALA A 332 24.15 10.78 -16.59
C ALA A 332 25.14 11.90 -16.91
N MET A 333 26.43 11.71 -16.58
CA MET A 333 27.46 12.69 -16.91
C MET A 333 27.56 12.89 -18.43
N GLY A 334 27.43 14.15 -18.87
CA GLY A 334 27.46 14.51 -20.30
C GLY A 334 26.09 14.35 -21.01
N ALA A 335 25.03 13.97 -20.30
CA ALA A 335 23.68 14.00 -20.85
C ALA A 335 23.26 15.44 -21.17
N LYS A 336 22.39 15.61 -22.18
CA LYS A 336 21.79 16.90 -22.48
C LYS A 336 20.72 17.22 -21.44
N GLU A 337 20.64 18.48 -21.04
CA GLU A 337 19.64 18.97 -20.10
C GLU A 337 18.22 18.51 -20.50
N GLY A 338 17.50 17.87 -19.59
CA GLY A 338 16.13 17.36 -19.81
C GLY A 338 16.03 15.99 -20.49
N HIS A 339 17.16 15.34 -20.82
CA HIS A 339 17.20 13.97 -21.31
C HIS A 339 17.86 13.06 -20.28
N ASP A 340 17.13 12.03 -19.86
CA ASP A 340 17.65 10.96 -18.99
C ASP A 340 18.44 9.95 -19.87
N ASP A 341 19.47 10.50 -20.57
CA ASP A 341 20.31 9.71 -21.48
C ASP A 341 21.28 8.84 -20.67
N GLU A 342 20.82 7.66 -20.26
CA GLU A 342 21.67 6.61 -19.69
C GLU A 342 22.78 6.15 -20.70
N PHE A 343 22.70 6.59 -21.94
CA PHE A 343 23.53 6.14 -23.07
C PHE A 343 24.32 7.30 -23.69
N VAL A 344 25.16 7.95 -22.89
CA VAL A 344 26.23 8.79 -23.48
C VAL A 344 27.35 7.84 -23.90
N ASP A 345 27.67 7.78 -25.18
CA ASP A 345 28.63 6.85 -25.78
C ASP A 345 30.08 7.28 -25.51
N ASN A 346 30.47 7.30 -24.21
CA ASN A 346 31.81 7.75 -23.81
C ASN A 346 32.32 7.13 -22.49
N ASP A 347 31.97 5.86 -22.24
CA ASP A 347 32.20 5.19 -20.96
C ASP A 347 33.67 5.24 -20.51
N ALA A 348 34.61 5.04 -21.42
CA ALA A 348 36.04 4.95 -21.06
C ALA A 348 36.62 6.29 -20.57
N GLU A 349 36.18 7.41 -21.12
CA GLU A 349 36.57 8.76 -20.69
C GLU A 349 35.87 9.14 -19.39
N THR A 350 34.58 8.82 -19.26
CA THR A 350 33.78 9.05 -18.05
C THR A 350 34.35 8.26 -16.87
N ILE A 351 34.76 6.99 -17.06
CA ILE A 351 35.40 6.19 -16.01
C ILE A 351 36.67 6.87 -15.51
N LYS A 352 37.58 7.32 -16.41
CA LYS A 352 38.78 8.03 -16.01
C LYS A 352 38.52 9.33 -15.28
N LEU A 353 37.49 10.06 -15.70
CA LEU A 353 37.06 11.29 -15.04
C LEU A 353 36.52 11.01 -13.65
N LEU A 354 35.69 10.01 -13.49
CA LEU A 354 35.15 9.61 -12.19
C LEU A 354 36.22 9.14 -11.22
N GLU A 355 37.20 8.36 -11.68
CA GLU A 355 38.34 7.96 -10.86
C GLU A 355 39.18 9.17 -10.41
N LYS A 356 39.35 10.19 -11.28
CA LYS A 356 39.98 11.47 -10.92
C LYS A 356 39.17 12.24 -9.88
N ILE A 357 37.88 12.36 -10.09
CA ILE A 357 36.96 13.04 -9.15
C ILE A 357 37.03 12.39 -7.77
N VAL A 358 36.85 11.07 -7.68
CA VAL A 358 36.91 10.35 -6.42
C VAL A 358 38.23 10.48 -5.71
N LYS A 359 39.35 10.46 -6.47
CA LYS A 359 40.66 10.74 -5.88
C LYS A 359 40.69 12.12 -5.24
N ASN A 360 40.25 13.17 -5.94
CA ASN A 360 40.22 14.53 -5.41
C ASN A 360 39.28 14.66 -4.21
N GLN A 361 38.10 14.03 -4.24
CA GLN A 361 37.18 13.98 -3.11
C GLN A 361 37.82 13.37 -1.86
N ARG A 362 38.56 12.28 -2.02
CA ARG A 362 39.29 11.65 -0.91
C ARG A 362 40.46 12.51 -0.40
N ASP A 363 41.18 13.22 -1.27
CA ASP A 363 42.20 14.21 -0.87
C ASP A 363 41.56 15.35 -0.08
N ILE A 364 40.35 15.83 -0.45
CA ILE A 364 39.58 16.82 0.27
C ILE A 364 39.14 16.27 1.65
N ILE A 365 38.58 15.06 1.73
CA ILE A 365 38.20 14.42 2.99
C ILE A 365 39.43 14.38 3.94
N ALA A 366 40.56 13.90 3.47
CA ALA A 366 41.75 13.79 4.30
C ALA A 366 42.23 15.16 4.80
N LYS A 367 42.20 16.18 3.94
CA LYS A 367 42.65 17.54 4.29
C LYS A 367 41.71 18.21 5.32
N GLU A 368 40.41 18.12 5.10
CA GLU A 368 39.43 18.85 5.95
C GLU A 368 39.22 18.15 7.31
N THR A 369 39.36 16.82 7.38
CA THR A 369 39.24 16.05 8.62
C THR A 369 40.57 15.94 9.39
N GLY A 370 41.68 16.19 8.73
CA GLY A 370 43.03 15.99 9.31
C GLY A 370 43.41 14.52 9.53
N LYS A 371 42.68 13.58 8.94
CA LYS A 371 42.85 12.12 9.03
C LYS A 371 42.87 11.49 7.64
N PRO A 372 43.55 10.33 7.46
CA PRO A 372 43.46 9.60 6.21
C PRO A 372 42.01 9.34 5.78
N ALA A 373 41.69 9.51 4.51
CA ALA A 373 40.31 9.34 3.99
C ALA A 373 39.66 8.00 4.35
N LYS A 374 40.46 6.92 4.46
CA LYS A 374 39.99 5.58 4.88
C LYS A 374 39.47 5.51 6.32
N GLU A 375 39.75 6.50 7.17
CA GLU A 375 39.22 6.58 8.53
C GLU A 375 37.84 7.25 8.59
N ARG A 376 37.38 7.83 7.46
CA ARG A 376 36.03 8.32 7.29
C ARG A 376 35.24 7.35 6.44
N GLN A 377 34.10 6.88 6.94
CA GLN A 377 33.25 5.97 6.17
C GLN A 377 32.73 6.66 4.88
N GLN A 378 32.82 5.99 3.77
CA GLN A 378 32.44 6.48 2.46
C GLN A 378 31.58 5.45 1.74
N VAL A 379 30.70 5.92 0.88
CA VAL A 379 29.85 5.08 0.03
C VAL A 379 29.85 5.61 -1.40
N TRP A 380 29.89 4.71 -2.36
CA TRP A 380 29.66 5.03 -3.76
C TRP A 380 28.47 4.23 -4.28
N ALA A 381 27.39 4.93 -4.63
CA ALA A 381 26.21 4.33 -5.20
C ALA A 381 26.41 4.07 -6.69
N LEU A 382 26.28 2.81 -7.08
CA LEU A 382 26.35 2.37 -8.48
C LEU A 382 24.96 2.40 -9.11
N TYR A 383 24.34 3.57 -9.10
CA TYR A 383 22.98 3.76 -9.61
C TYR A 383 22.99 3.98 -11.13
N LYS A 384 22.00 3.42 -11.81
CA LYS A 384 21.80 3.53 -13.27
C LYS A 384 23.10 3.25 -14.07
N GLU A 385 23.58 4.22 -14.84
CA GLU A 385 24.77 4.11 -15.69
C GLU A 385 26.07 3.85 -14.92
N VAL A 386 26.14 4.26 -13.65
CA VAL A 386 27.38 4.08 -12.85
C VAL A 386 27.66 2.60 -12.60
N GLN A 387 26.64 1.74 -12.49
CA GLN A 387 26.83 0.29 -12.45
C GLN A 387 27.48 -0.23 -13.74
N ARG A 388 27.03 0.26 -14.91
CA ARG A 388 27.63 -0.11 -16.20
C ARG A 388 29.13 0.29 -16.26
N TYR A 389 29.50 1.45 -15.71
CA TYR A 389 30.89 1.85 -15.60
C TYR A 389 31.70 0.91 -14.71
N TYR A 390 31.12 0.48 -13.58
CA TYR A 390 31.73 -0.51 -12.70
C TYR A 390 31.97 -1.85 -13.41
N ASP A 391 30.99 -2.35 -14.13
CA ASP A 391 31.08 -3.57 -14.92
C ASP A 391 32.14 -3.47 -16.06
N LYS A 392 32.43 -2.24 -16.53
CA LYS A 392 33.48 -1.93 -17.50
C LYS A 392 34.82 -1.59 -16.86
N GLY A 393 34.98 -1.73 -15.55
CA GLY A 393 36.27 -1.66 -14.86
C GLY A 393 36.51 -0.37 -14.06
N LEU A 394 35.48 0.45 -13.81
CA LEU A 394 35.58 1.56 -12.85
C LEU A 394 36.04 1.03 -11.48
N LYS A 395 37.08 1.64 -10.93
CA LYS A 395 37.67 1.22 -9.65
C LYS A 395 37.08 2.01 -8.49
N VAL A 396 36.42 1.30 -7.57
CA VAL A 396 35.98 1.84 -6.29
C VAL A 396 37.14 1.69 -5.27
N PRO A 397 37.43 2.71 -4.43
CA PRO A 397 38.41 2.57 -3.35
C PRO A 397 38.09 1.39 -2.43
N ASP A 398 39.10 0.56 -2.09
CA ASP A 398 38.94 -0.71 -1.37
C ASP A 398 38.25 -0.58 0.02
N ASP A 399 38.26 0.60 0.60
CA ASP A 399 37.67 0.94 1.90
C ASP A 399 36.32 1.63 1.82
N ALA A 400 35.86 1.99 0.62
CA ALA A 400 34.52 2.58 0.43
C ALA A 400 33.44 1.50 0.24
N ILE A 401 32.26 1.73 0.76
CA ILE A 401 31.12 0.82 0.54
C ILE A 401 30.68 0.92 -0.91
N ILE A 402 30.53 -0.22 -1.58
CA ILE A 402 29.90 -0.32 -2.88
C ILE A 402 28.40 -0.51 -2.66
N LEU A 403 27.58 0.46 -3.09
CA LEU A 403 26.14 0.41 -2.96
C LEU A 403 25.52 0.08 -4.32
N PHE A 404 25.04 -1.15 -4.50
CA PHE A 404 24.24 -1.55 -5.64
C PHE A 404 22.81 -1.00 -5.53
N SER A 405 22.07 -1.04 -6.61
CA SER A 405 20.66 -0.69 -6.64
C SER A 405 19.83 -1.78 -7.34
N ASP A 406 18.54 -1.79 -7.03
CA ASP A 406 17.54 -2.49 -7.85
C ASP A 406 17.33 -1.77 -9.20
N ASP A 407 16.34 -2.24 -9.96
CA ASP A 407 15.93 -1.66 -11.24
C ASP A 407 14.91 -0.52 -11.11
N ASN A 408 14.69 0.00 -9.91
CA ASN A 408 13.67 0.96 -9.47
C ASN A 408 12.25 0.36 -9.30
N TRP A 409 12.10 -0.93 -9.55
CA TRP A 409 10.82 -1.65 -9.45
C TRP A 409 10.86 -2.87 -8.51
N GLY A 410 11.98 -2.99 -7.77
CA GLY A 410 12.17 -4.03 -6.76
C GLY A 410 12.94 -5.25 -7.24
N ASP A 411 13.47 -5.27 -8.46
CA ASP A 411 14.27 -6.37 -8.97
C ASP A 411 15.77 -6.08 -8.82
N ILE A 412 16.51 -6.96 -8.17
CA ILE A 412 17.95 -6.79 -7.94
C ILE A 412 18.73 -6.94 -9.24
N ARG A 413 19.44 -5.89 -9.65
CA ARG A 413 20.17 -5.84 -10.90
C ARG A 413 21.51 -6.57 -10.85
N ARG A 414 22.18 -6.54 -9.71
CA ARG A 414 23.54 -7.05 -9.55
C ARG A 414 23.85 -7.42 -8.10
N LEU A 415 24.62 -8.48 -7.94
CA LEU A 415 25.18 -8.92 -6.66
C LEU A 415 26.70 -9.18 -6.82
N PRO A 416 27.49 -9.13 -5.74
CA PRO A 416 28.91 -9.31 -5.81
C PRO A 416 29.28 -10.76 -6.16
N SER A 417 30.30 -10.91 -6.98
CA SER A 417 30.95 -12.19 -7.20
C SER A 417 31.78 -12.62 -5.97
N LYS A 418 32.21 -13.88 -5.91
CA LYS A 418 33.06 -14.38 -4.82
C LYS A 418 34.38 -13.65 -4.71
N GLU A 419 34.94 -13.17 -5.82
CA GLU A 419 36.16 -12.38 -5.85
C GLU A 419 35.95 -10.99 -5.31
N GLU A 420 34.85 -10.36 -5.68
CA GLU A 420 34.49 -9.02 -5.19
C GLU A 420 34.18 -9.00 -3.68
N LEU A 421 33.70 -10.09 -3.09
CA LEU A 421 33.50 -10.19 -1.63
C LEU A 421 34.80 -9.96 -0.80
N LYS A 422 35.96 -9.90 -1.43
CA LYS A 422 37.23 -9.51 -0.78
C LYS A 422 37.35 -8.00 -0.58
N HIS A 423 36.45 -7.20 -1.18
CA HIS A 423 36.45 -5.75 -1.05
C HIS A 423 36.16 -5.35 0.41
N LYS A 424 37.07 -4.58 1.03
CA LYS A 424 37.05 -4.32 2.47
C LYS A 424 35.93 -3.38 2.93
N GLY A 425 35.52 -2.47 2.03
CA GLY A 425 34.41 -1.55 2.28
C GLY A 425 33.08 -2.26 2.47
N GLY A 426 32.95 -3.45 1.87
CA GLY A 426 31.71 -4.22 1.88
C GLY A 426 30.69 -3.70 0.86
N PHE A 427 29.50 -4.30 0.88
CA PHE A 427 28.47 -4.06 -0.11
C PHE A 427 27.16 -3.64 0.54
N GLY A 428 26.43 -2.77 -0.15
CA GLY A 428 25.09 -2.33 0.23
C GLY A 428 24.10 -2.44 -0.92
N MET A 429 22.83 -2.23 -0.59
CA MET A 429 21.71 -2.23 -1.53
C MET A 429 20.83 -1.00 -1.31
N TYR A 430 20.53 -0.29 -2.39
CA TYR A 430 19.54 0.76 -2.50
C TYR A 430 18.31 0.19 -3.19
N TYR A 431 17.21 0.10 -2.47
CA TYR A 431 15.97 -0.58 -2.89
C TYR A 431 14.81 0.40 -2.94
N HIS A 432 13.88 0.23 -3.89
CA HIS A 432 12.77 1.14 -4.09
C HIS A 432 11.41 0.54 -3.71
N VAL A 433 10.61 1.29 -2.95
CA VAL A 433 9.16 1.10 -2.80
C VAL A 433 8.38 2.32 -3.33
N ASP A 434 9.10 3.34 -3.71
CA ASP A 434 8.64 4.56 -4.38
C ASP A 434 9.63 4.90 -5.50
N TYR A 435 9.15 5.41 -6.62
CA TYR A 435 10.00 5.75 -7.76
C TYR A 435 9.48 6.94 -8.57
N VAL A 436 10.39 7.85 -8.93
CA VAL A 436 10.17 8.93 -9.88
C VAL A 436 10.97 8.66 -11.14
N GLY A 437 10.30 8.34 -12.24
CA GLY A 437 10.98 8.07 -13.50
C GLY A 437 10.14 7.33 -14.54
N ALA A 438 10.81 6.96 -15.65
CA ALA A 438 10.18 6.23 -16.75
C ALA A 438 9.87 4.77 -16.38
N PRO A 439 8.80 4.16 -16.93
CA PRO A 439 7.82 4.72 -17.88
C PRO A 439 6.77 5.61 -17.22
N ARG A 440 6.53 5.46 -15.93
CA ARG A 440 5.62 6.22 -15.08
C ARG A 440 6.19 6.30 -13.67
N ASN A 441 5.78 7.28 -12.91
CA ASN A 441 6.05 7.34 -11.47
C ASN A 441 5.31 6.25 -10.72
N SER A 442 5.78 5.91 -9.53
CA SER A 442 5.10 5.09 -8.53
C SER A 442 5.22 5.82 -7.19
N LYS A 443 4.32 6.77 -6.93
CA LYS A 443 4.42 7.77 -5.84
C LYS A 443 3.21 7.82 -4.93
N TRP A 444 2.06 7.32 -5.37
CA TRP A 444 0.80 7.58 -4.68
C TRP A 444 0.52 6.62 -3.53
N LEU A 445 0.45 5.33 -3.82
CA LEU A 445 0.13 4.30 -2.83
C LEU A 445 1.23 3.23 -2.78
N ASN A 446 1.29 2.53 -1.66
CA ASN A 446 2.12 1.33 -1.57
C ASN A 446 1.60 0.26 -2.56
N VAL A 447 2.40 -0.04 -3.57
CA VAL A 447 2.14 -1.11 -4.54
C VAL A 447 3.21 -2.21 -4.48
N THR A 448 4.01 -2.22 -3.43
CA THR A 448 5.10 -3.18 -3.26
C THR A 448 4.56 -4.57 -2.97
N PRO A 449 4.90 -5.58 -3.78
CA PRO A 449 4.62 -6.98 -3.44
C PRO A 449 5.50 -7.40 -2.27
N ILE A 450 4.91 -7.61 -1.10
CA ILE A 450 5.62 -7.86 0.18
C ILE A 450 6.54 -9.08 0.07
N GLN A 451 6.05 -10.17 -0.50
CA GLN A 451 6.81 -11.40 -0.67
C GLN A 451 7.96 -11.24 -1.65
N HIS A 452 7.82 -10.40 -2.66
CA HIS A 452 8.89 -10.08 -3.60
C HIS A 452 10.00 -9.27 -2.92
N MET A 453 9.66 -8.26 -2.13
CA MET A 453 10.66 -7.53 -1.34
C MET A 453 11.43 -8.45 -0.39
N TRP A 454 10.71 -9.35 0.31
CA TRP A 454 11.36 -10.35 1.16
C TRP A 454 12.30 -11.26 0.37
N ASP A 455 11.87 -11.77 -0.79
CA ASP A 455 12.68 -12.63 -1.66
C ASP A 455 13.95 -11.94 -2.13
N GLN A 456 13.82 -10.73 -2.68
CA GLN A 456 14.94 -9.97 -3.23
C GLN A 456 15.93 -9.50 -2.16
N MET A 457 15.46 -9.13 -0.96
CA MET A 457 16.34 -8.74 0.13
C MET A 457 16.99 -9.95 0.82
N THR A 458 16.33 -11.11 0.84
CA THR A 458 16.93 -12.37 1.28
C THR A 458 18.05 -12.80 0.32
N LEU A 459 17.79 -12.75 -0.99
CA LEU A 459 18.78 -12.98 -2.03
C LEU A 459 20.00 -12.04 -1.87
N THR A 460 19.74 -10.76 -1.65
CA THR A 460 20.77 -9.74 -1.42
C THR A 460 21.66 -10.07 -0.23
N TYR A 461 21.06 -10.43 0.89
CA TYR A 461 21.79 -10.81 2.10
C TYR A 461 22.60 -12.10 1.94
N ASP A 462 22.06 -13.11 1.26
CA ASP A 462 22.72 -14.39 1.03
C ASP A 462 23.98 -14.27 0.17
N TYR A 463 24.04 -13.23 -0.68
CA TYR A 463 25.22 -12.90 -1.47
C TYR A 463 26.21 -11.96 -0.76
N GLY A 464 26.06 -11.73 0.57
CA GLY A 464 27.01 -10.97 1.38
C GLY A 464 26.87 -9.44 1.27
N VAL A 465 25.70 -8.95 0.91
CA VAL A 465 25.38 -7.52 0.86
C VAL A 465 24.71 -7.13 2.18
N ASP A 466 25.53 -6.91 3.20
CA ASP A 466 25.09 -6.70 4.60
C ASP A 466 25.66 -5.41 5.24
N LYS A 467 26.31 -4.55 4.42
CA LYS A 467 26.96 -3.37 4.97
C LYS A 467 26.06 -2.15 5.08
N LEU A 468 25.25 -1.89 4.08
CA LEU A 468 24.33 -0.75 4.02
C LEU A 468 23.06 -1.13 3.25
N TRP A 469 21.89 -0.97 3.89
CA TRP A 469 20.61 -1.07 3.24
C TRP A 469 19.86 0.25 3.32
N VAL A 470 19.45 0.79 2.16
CA VAL A 470 18.69 2.04 2.02
C VAL A 470 17.42 1.78 1.26
N LEU A 471 16.28 2.08 1.87
CA LEU A 471 14.96 1.98 1.26
C LEU A 471 14.48 3.34 0.78
N ASN A 472 14.27 3.52 -0.52
CA ASN A 472 13.57 4.70 -1.04
C ASN A 472 12.07 4.58 -0.72
N VAL A 473 11.56 5.51 0.08
CA VAL A 473 10.19 5.51 0.59
C VAL A 473 9.36 6.70 0.11
N GLY A 474 9.91 7.51 -0.79
CA GLY A 474 9.26 8.74 -1.23
C GLY A 474 9.01 9.69 -0.06
N ASP A 475 7.77 9.95 0.24
CA ASP A 475 7.31 10.83 1.31
C ASP A 475 6.86 10.09 2.60
N LEU A 476 7.30 8.85 2.78
CA LEU A 476 7.11 7.99 3.97
C LEU A 476 5.70 7.36 4.07
N LYS A 477 4.66 8.07 3.69
CA LYS A 477 3.29 7.54 3.70
C LYS A 477 2.78 7.32 2.26
N PRO A 478 2.05 6.23 2.03
CA PRO A 478 1.61 5.17 2.95
C PRO A 478 2.52 3.91 2.90
N MET A 479 3.79 4.06 3.21
CA MET A 479 4.80 3.00 3.13
C MET A 479 5.08 2.32 4.49
N GLU A 480 4.18 2.42 5.46
CA GLU A 480 4.38 1.95 6.83
C GLU A 480 4.82 0.49 6.89
N TYR A 481 4.10 -0.42 6.26
CA TYR A 481 4.41 -1.85 6.34
C TYR A 481 5.68 -2.26 5.55
N PRO A 482 5.93 -1.80 4.33
CA PRO A 482 7.22 -2.04 3.67
C PRO A 482 8.43 -1.53 4.46
N ILE A 483 8.33 -0.37 5.10
CA ILE A 483 9.41 0.17 5.95
C ILE A 483 9.66 -0.74 7.15
N ASP A 484 8.61 -1.16 7.82
CA ASP A 484 8.66 -2.02 9.00
C ASP A 484 9.35 -3.36 8.68
N LEU A 485 8.87 -4.07 7.68
CA LEU A 485 9.45 -5.35 7.24
C LEU A 485 10.91 -5.21 6.77
N PHE A 486 11.21 -4.18 5.98
CA PHE A 486 12.57 -3.97 5.48
C PHE A 486 13.57 -3.74 6.62
N LEU A 487 13.21 -2.92 7.60
CA LEU A 487 14.07 -2.60 8.75
C LEU A 487 14.19 -3.78 9.73
N ASP A 488 13.12 -4.54 9.92
CA ASP A 488 13.17 -5.79 10.70
C ASP A 488 14.09 -6.85 10.08
N MET A 489 14.01 -7.03 8.75
CA MET A 489 14.94 -7.90 8.04
C MET A 489 16.40 -7.41 8.16
N ALA A 490 16.62 -6.11 8.15
CA ALA A 490 17.95 -5.53 8.29
C ALA A 490 18.49 -5.64 9.73
N TRP A 491 17.62 -5.62 10.75
CA TRP A 491 17.99 -5.81 12.13
C TRP A 491 18.19 -7.28 12.52
N TYR A 492 17.15 -8.11 12.33
CA TYR A 492 17.13 -9.51 12.78
C TYR A 492 17.76 -10.51 11.79
N SER A 493 18.10 -10.10 10.59
CA SER A 493 18.44 -10.92 9.43
C SER A 493 17.21 -11.40 8.64
N PRO A 494 17.25 -11.33 7.30
CA PRO A 494 16.21 -11.93 6.45
C PRO A 494 16.04 -13.43 6.68
N LYS A 495 17.09 -14.13 7.17
CA LYS A 495 17.04 -15.58 7.48
C LYS A 495 16.19 -15.94 8.68
N LYS A 496 15.76 -14.96 9.48
CA LYS A 496 14.75 -15.13 10.50
C LYS A 496 13.41 -15.58 9.88
N TYR A 497 13.12 -15.07 8.70
CA TYR A 497 11.90 -15.34 7.96
C TYR A 497 12.16 -16.33 6.82
N ASN A 498 11.23 -17.26 6.64
CA ASN A 498 11.16 -18.13 5.47
C ASN A 498 9.88 -17.84 4.69
N ALA A 499 9.66 -18.52 3.59
CA ALA A 499 8.51 -18.27 2.71
C ALA A 499 7.13 -18.33 3.40
N THR A 500 7.02 -19.02 4.53
CA THR A 500 5.78 -19.08 5.32
C THR A 500 5.77 -18.08 6.48
N SER A 501 6.92 -17.85 7.13
CA SER A 501 7.01 -16.98 8.31
C SER A 501 7.00 -15.47 7.97
N VAL A 502 7.15 -15.08 6.70
CA VAL A 502 6.88 -13.69 6.29
C VAL A 502 5.40 -13.32 6.49
N LEU A 503 4.50 -14.29 6.41
CA LEU A 503 3.09 -14.09 6.75
C LEU A 503 2.89 -13.89 8.26
N ASP A 504 3.71 -14.51 9.09
CA ASP A 504 3.69 -14.30 10.54
C ASP A 504 4.11 -12.86 10.87
N HIS A 505 5.12 -12.30 10.17
CA HIS A 505 5.50 -10.90 10.32
C HIS A 505 4.33 -9.96 10.02
N THR A 506 3.59 -10.18 8.91
CA THR A 506 2.40 -9.37 8.60
C THR A 506 1.35 -9.46 9.71
N ARG A 507 1.12 -10.65 10.25
CA ARG A 507 0.17 -10.86 11.35
C ARG A 507 0.62 -10.13 12.62
N ASP A 508 1.91 -10.21 12.97
CA ASP A 508 2.47 -9.61 14.18
C ASP A 508 2.49 -8.09 14.07
N PHE A 509 2.82 -7.53 12.89
CA PHE A 509 2.62 -6.11 12.59
C PHE A 509 1.16 -5.70 12.81
N CYS A 510 0.20 -6.41 12.23
CA CYS A 510 -1.22 -6.10 12.41
C CYS A 510 -1.69 -6.26 13.86
N ALA A 511 -1.14 -7.21 14.61
CA ALA A 511 -1.44 -7.39 16.03
C ALA A 511 -0.98 -6.17 16.86
N GLN A 512 0.19 -5.65 16.54
CA GLN A 512 0.75 -4.47 17.22
C GLN A 512 -0.08 -3.20 16.92
N GLN A 513 -0.60 -3.05 15.69
CA GLN A 513 -1.34 -1.85 15.29
C GLN A 513 -2.84 -1.90 15.68
N PHE A 514 -3.47 -3.07 15.64
CA PHE A 514 -4.93 -3.21 15.75
C PHE A 514 -5.39 -4.14 16.86
N GLY A 515 -4.47 -4.82 17.54
CA GLY A 515 -4.76 -5.83 18.56
C GLY A 515 -4.79 -7.26 18.01
N ALA A 516 -4.45 -8.23 18.87
CA ALA A 516 -4.28 -9.65 18.48
C ALA A 516 -5.55 -10.28 17.90
N GLU A 517 -6.74 -9.87 18.34
CA GLU A 517 -8.01 -10.37 17.84
C GLU A 517 -8.28 -10.00 16.38
N GLN A 518 -7.73 -8.86 15.94
CA GLN A 518 -7.91 -8.34 14.58
C GLN A 518 -6.81 -8.79 13.62
N ALA A 519 -5.70 -9.29 14.15
CA ALA A 519 -4.45 -9.48 13.43
C ALA A 519 -4.56 -10.41 12.21
N ASN A 520 -5.20 -11.55 12.34
CA ASN A 520 -5.27 -12.54 11.26
C ASN A 520 -6.03 -12.00 10.03
N GLU A 521 -7.16 -11.37 10.25
CA GLU A 521 -7.96 -10.82 9.15
C GLU A 521 -7.31 -9.58 8.54
N ALA A 522 -6.77 -8.69 9.37
CA ALA A 522 -6.04 -7.52 8.89
C ALA A 522 -4.81 -7.92 8.06
N ALA A 523 -4.04 -8.91 8.51
CA ALA A 523 -2.90 -9.43 7.77
C ALA A 523 -3.31 -10.10 6.44
N ARG A 524 -4.42 -10.84 6.43
CA ARG A 524 -4.95 -11.44 5.21
C ARG A 524 -5.32 -10.36 4.19
N ILE A 525 -6.03 -9.32 4.63
CA ILE A 525 -6.44 -8.20 3.76
C ILE A 525 -5.21 -7.46 3.24
N LEU A 526 -4.22 -7.17 4.10
CA LEU A 526 -3.00 -6.47 3.72
C LEU A 526 -2.17 -7.29 2.70
N ASN A 527 -2.05 -8.61 2.87
CA ASN A 527 -1.37 -9.48 1.91
C ASN A 527 -2.10 -9.55 0.57
N LEU A 528 -3.44 -9.63 0.56
CA LEU A 528 -4.23 -9.61 -0.67
C LEU A 528 -4.13 -8.24 -1.36
N TYR A 529 -4.20 -7.15 -0.60
CA TYR A 529 -3.97 -5.81 -1.15
C TYR A 529 -2.60 -5.71 -1.83
N SER A 530 -1.54 -6.13 -1.14
CA SER A 530 -0.18 -6.14 -1.67
C SER A 530 -0.06 -6.95 -2.97
N GLN A 531 -0.69 -8.14 -3.01
CA GLN A 531 -0.73 -8.97 -4.22
C GLN A 531 -1.46 -8.28 -5.38
N TYR A 532 -2.61 -7.67 -5.11
CA TYR A 532 -3.41 -7.02 -6.15
C TYR A 532 -2.77 -5.72 -6.63
N ALA A 533 -2.27 -4.91 -5.71
CA ALA A 533 -1.57 -3.66 -6.00
C ALA A 533 -0.27 -3.87 -6.79
N GLY A 534 0.45 -4.95 -6.49
CA GLY A 534 1.70 -5.30 -7.16
C GLY A 534 1.55 -5.76 -8.61
N ARG A 535 0.32 -5.94 -9.12
CA ARG A 535 0.09 -6.29 -10.54
C ARG A 535 0.42 -5.14 -11.48
N VAL A 536 -0.03 -3.94 -11.14
CA VAL A 536 0.20 -2.71 -11.91
C VAL A 536 0.09 -1.50 -10.99
N THR A 537 1.03 -0.58 -11.06
CA THR A 537 0.93 0.69 -10.31
C THR A 537 -0.25 1.52 -10.81
N ALA A 538 -0.87 2.29 -9.91
CA ALA A 538 -2.04 3.11 -10.25
C ALA A 538 -1.76 4.07 -11.41
N GLU A 539 -0.57 4.65 -11.46
CA GLU A 539 -0.12 5.61 -12.47
C GLU A 539 0.06 4.99 -13.86
N MET A 540 0.11 3.65 -13.95
CA MET A 540 0.21 2.91 -15.21
C MET A 540 -1.13 2.34 -15.68
N LEU A 541 -2.19 2.44 -14.88
CA LEU A 541 -3.52 1.94 -15.24
C LEU A 541 -4.17 2.78 -16.35
N ASP A 542 -4.75 2.09 -17.31
CA ASP A 542 -5.66 2.65 -18.31
C ASP A 542 -6.71 1.61 -18.73
N ALA A 543 -7.68 2.00 -19.57
CA ALA A 543 -8.74 1.11 -20.04
C ALA A 543 -8.24 -0.14 -20.82
N ARG A 544 -6.97 -0.18 -21.21
CA ARG A 544 -6.35 -1.27 -22.00
C ARG A 544 -5.45 -2.16 -21.17
N THR A 545 -5.22 -1.83 -19.91
CA THR A 545 -4.31 -2.59 -19.02
C THR A 545 -4.71 -4.05 -18.92
N TYR A 546 -6.00 -4.32 -18.77
CA TYR A 546 -6.56 -5.68 -18.75
C TYR A 546 -7.54 -5.87 -19.92
N ASN A 547 -7.74 -7.11 -20.30
CA ASN A 547 -8.60 -7.44 -21.43
C ASN A 547 -10.09 -7.43 -21.02
N VAL A 548 -10.86 -6.47 -21.57
CA VAL A 548 -12.30 -6.35 -21.30
C VAL A 548 -13.11 -7.46 -21.99
N GLU A 549 -12.63 -7.96 -23.15
CA GLU A 549 -13.36 -8.96 -23.94
C GLU A 549 -13.31 -10.37 -23.30
N THR A 550 -12.22 -10.67 -22.56
CA THR A 550 -12.10 -11.96 -21.87
C THR A 550 -12.73 -11.93 -20.46
N GLY A 551 -13.17 -10.76 -19.98
CA GLY A 551 -13.68 -10.58 -18.63
C GLY A 551 -12.58 -10.36 -17.58
N GLU A 552 -11.30 -10.26 -17.98
CA GLU A 552 -10.18 -10.04 -17.07
C GLU A 552 -10.34 -8.73 -16.27
N TRP A 553 -10.73 -7.62 -16.95
CA TRP A 553 -11.02 -6.37 -16.26
C TRP A 553 -12.10 -6.52 -15.18
N LYS A 554 -13.18 -7.25 -15.50
CA LYS A 554 -14.23 -7.52 -14.52
C LYS A 554 -13.70 -8.29 -13.33
N GLN A 555 -12.90 -9.33 -13.57
CA GLN A 555 -12.31 -10.16 -12.51
C GLN A 555 -11.49 -9.32 -11.54
N VAL A 556 -10.54 -8.52 -12.03
CA VAL A 556 -9.65 -7.74 -11.16
C VAL A 556 -10.40 -6.63 -10.42
N ALA A 557 -11.38 -6.00 -11.05
CA ALA A 557 -12.24 -5.02 -10.43
C ALA A 557 -13.12 -5.63 -9.31
N ASP A 558 -13.68 -6.81 -9.54
CA ASP A 558 -14.48 -7.56 -8.56
C ASP A 558 -13.62 -8.04 -7.37
N GLU A 559 -12.36 -8.40 -7.58
CA GLU A 559 -11.42 -8.76 -6.51
C GLU A 559 -11.21 -7.60 -5.54
N PHE A 560 -10.96 -6.39 -6.03
CA PHE A 560 -10.85 -5.20 -5.19
C PHE A 560 -12.17 -4.84 -4.48
N MET A 561 -13.31 -4.97 -5.15
CA MET A 561 -14.62 -4.70 -4.54
C MET A 561 -14.92 -5.66 -3.39
N ARG A 562 -14.58 -6.95 -3.55
CA ARG A 562 -14.69 -7.94 -2.45
C ARG A 562 -13.75 -7.58 -1.30
N LEU A 563 -12.51 -7.24 -1.61
CA LEU A 563 -11.51 -6.87 -0.60
C LEU A 563 -11.94 -5.61 0.18
N GLU A 564 -12.49 -4.60 -0.50
CA GLU A 564 -13.07 -3.42 0.15
C GLU A 564 -14.22 -3.80 1.10
N THR A 565 -15.12 -4.68 0.64
CA THR A 565 -16.24 -5.16 1.47
C THR A 565 -15.74 -5.86 2.74
N GLU A 566 -14.68 -6.66 2.64
CA GLU A 566 -14.06 -7.36 3.76
C GLU A 566 -13.36 -6.38 4.71
N ALA A 567 -12.61 -5.42 4.16
CA ALA A 567 -11.96 -4.38 4.95
C ALA A 567 -12.96 -3.50 5.71
N LEU A 568 -14.06 -3.12 5.08
CA LEU A 568 -15.15 -2.37 5.72
C LEU A 568 -15.84 -3.18 6.82
N ARG A 569 -16.04 -4.48 6.61
CA ARG A 569 -16.60 -5.38 7.63
C ARG A 569 -15.69 -5.44 8.86
N GLN A 570 -14.41 -5.62 8.67
CA GLN A 570 -13.43 -5.60 9.76
C GLN A 570 -13.41 -4.23 10.46
N PHE A 571 -13.36 -3.14 9.69
CA PHE A 571 -13.37 -1.77 10.20
C PHE A 571 -14.55 -1.51 11.15
N ALA A 572 -15.72 -2.05 10.84
CA ALA A 572 -16.92 -1.90 11.67
C ALA A 572 -16.79 -2.60 13.04
N THR A 573 -15.92 -3.60 13.16
CA THR A 573 -15.70 -4.35 14.42
C THR A 573 -14.56 -3.80 15.26
N LEU A 574 -13.75 -2.87 14.71
CA LEU A 574 -12.60 -2.31 15.42
C LEU A 574 -13.02 -1.37 16.56
N PRO A 575 -12.27 -1.36 17.67
CA PRO A 575 -12.36 -0.29 18.65
C PRO A 575 -12.18 1.09 17.99
N ASP A 576 -12.92 2.08 18.43
CA ASP A 576 -12.87 3.44 17.86
C ASP A 576 -11.43 4.00 17.82
N ALA A 577 -10.66 3.74 18.88
CA ALA A 577 -9.27 4.20 18.98
C ALA A 577 -8.34 3.66 17.88
N CYS A 578 -8.61 2.47 17.32
CA CYS A 578 -7.78 1.87 16.27
C CYS A 578 -8.25 2.25 14.85
N ARG A 579 -9.39 2.93 14.69
CA ARG A 579 -9.99 3.17 13.38
C ARG A 579 -9.16 4.07 12.48
N ASP A 580 -8.54 5.11 13.03
CA ASP A 580 -7.68 6.00 12.23
C ASP A 580 -6.42 5.27 11.74
N ALA A 581 -5.80 4.45 12.59
CA ALA A 581 -4.66 3.62 12.20
C ALA A 581 -5.03 2.60 11.11
N TYR A 582 -6.13 1.88 11.30
CA TYR A 582 -6.61 0.91 10.31
C TYR A 582 -6.99 1.57 8.99
N ARG A 583 -7.61 2.74 9.05
CA ARG A 583 -7.96 3.51 7.85
C ARG A 583 -6.73 3.90 7.06
N GLN A 584 -5.68 4.35 7.72
CA GLN A 584 -4.43 4.73 7.06
C GLN A 584 -3.70 3.54 6.43
N ILE A 585 -3.54 2.47 7.18
CA ILE A 585 -2.68 1.35 6.78
C ILE A 585 -3.40 0.37 5.83
N ILE A 586 -4.70 0.17 5.99
CA ILE A 586 -5.46 -0.87 5.25
C ILE A 586 -6.62 -0.28 4.45
N LEU A 587 -7.57 0.39 5.09
CA LEU A 587 -8.85 0.68 4.45
C LEU A 587 -8.71 1.69 3.31
N PHE A 588 -7.99 2.78 3.51
CA PHE A 588 -7.82 3.80 2.48
C PHE A 588 -7.06 3.26 1.26
N PRO A 589 -5.91 2.56 1.38
CA PRO A 589 -5.26 1.96 0.23
C PRO A 589 -6.16 1.01 -0.56
N VAL A 590 -6.93 0.16 0.13
CA VAL A 590 -7.88 -0.77 -0.50
C VAL A 590 -8.99 -0.01 -1.25
N GLN A 591 -9.58 1.01 -0.62
CA GLN A 591 -10.64 1.81 -1.22
C GLN A 591 -10.15 2.66 -2.37
N ALA A 592 -9.05 3.35 -2.20
CA ALA A 592 -8.52 4.28 -3.19
C ALA A 592 -8.06 3.55 -4.45
N LEU A 593 -7.21 2.53 -4.31
CA LEU A 593 -6.74 1.75 -5.46
C LEU A 593 -7.89 0.97 -6.11
N GLY A 594 -8.75 0.33 -5.29
CA GLY A 594 -9.92 -0.39 -5.78
C GLY A 594 -10.88 0.50 -6.57
N ASN A 595 -11.06 1.74 -6.14
CA ASN A 595 -11.86 2.73 -6.85
C ASN A 595 -11.26 3.11 -8.22
N VAL A 596 -9.92 3.25 -8.31
CA VAL A 596 -9.24 3.50 -9.60
C VAL A 596 -9.39 2.31 -10.55
N TYR A 597 -9.32 1.07 -10.03
CA TYR A 597 -9.61 -0.14 -10.82
C TYR A 597 -11.06 -0.15 -11.33
N GLN A 598 -12.04 0.21 -10.49
CA GLN A 598 -13.44 0.33 -10.91
C GLN A 598 -13.63 1.40 -11.98
N MET A 599 -12.95 2.54 -11.83
CA MET A 599 -13.01 3.65 -12.80
C MET A 599 -12.49 3.22 -14.18
N TYR A 600 -11.33 2.57 -14.24
CA TYR A 600 -10.76 2.15 -15.53
C TYR A 600 -11.47 0.93 -16.13
N TYR A 601 -12.02 0.04 -15.30
CA TYR A 601 -12.94 -0.98 -15.78
C TYR A 601 -14.19 -0.34 -16.40
N ALA A 602 -14.78 0.61 -15.74
CA ALA A 602 -15.94 1.35 -16.29
C ALA A 602 -15.58 2.07 -17.59
N HIS A 603 -14.39 2.64 -17.66
CA HIS A 603 -13.90 3.29 -18.89
C HIS A 603 -13.69 2.28 -20.03
N ALA A 604 -13.13 1.11 -19.74
CA ALA A 604 -12.99 0.04 -20.73
C ALA A 604 -14.35 -0.42 -21.27
N MET A 605 -15.34 -0.62 -20.40
CA MET A 605 -16.71 -0.95 -20.76
C MET A 605 -17.39 0.17 -21.54
N ASN A 606 -17.23 1.43 -21.13
CA ASN A 606 -17.74 2.57 -21.86
C ASN A 606 -17.23 2.61 -23.31
N GLN A 607 -15.91 2.45 -23.49
CA GLN A 607 -15.30 2.44 -24.81
C GLN A 607 -15.75 1.26 -25.67
N LYS A 608 -15.88 0.06 -25.06
CA LYS A 608 -16.38 -1.14 -25.74
C LYS A 608 -17.80 -0.92 -26.24
N LEU A 609 -18.71 -0.61 -25.35
CA LEU A 609 -20.13 -0.45 -25.65
C LEU A 609 -20.40 0.73 -26.61
N TYR A 610 -19.61 1.80 -26.50
CA TYR A 610 -19.69 2.90 -27.46
C TYR A 610 -19.33 2.47 -28.89
N ARG A 611 -18.23 1.69 -29.04
CA ARG A 611 -17.86 1.13 -30.37
C ARG A 611 -18.91 0.19 -30.92
N GLU A 612 -19.63 -0.52 -30.04
CA GLU A 612 -20.74 -1.42 -30.42
C GLU A 612 -22.05 -0.67 -30.69
N GLY A 613 -22.09 0.65 -30.47
CA GLY A 613 -23.30 1.46 -30.58
C GLY A 613 -24.35 1.14 -29.50
N ASN A 614 -23.94 0.55 -28.39
CA ASN A 614 -24.84 0.15 -27.32
C ASN A 614 -25.10 1.33 -26.37
N PRO A 615 -26.37 1.76 -26.17
CA PRO A 615 -26.72 2.89 -25.28
C PRO A 615 -26.25 2.75 -23.84
N GLU A 616 -26.03 1.54 -23.37
CA GLU A 616 -25.44 1.31 -22.03
C GLU A 616 -24.06 1.95 -21.86
N ALA A 617 -23.38 2.32 -22.94
CA ALA A 617 -22.16 3.12 -22.88
C ALA A 617 -22.33 4.35 -21.99
N ASN A 618 -23.55 4.97 -21.98
CA ASN A 618 -23.80 6.15 -21.15
C ASN A 618 -23.83 5.83 -19.65
N VAL A 619 -24.38 4.68 -19.26
CA VAL A 619 -24.38 4.20 -17.86
C VAL A 619 -22.95 3.96 -17.39
N TRP A 620 -22.10 3.41 -18.23
CA TRP A 620 -20.69 3.20 -17.92
C TRP A 620 -19.90 4.52 -17.92
N ALA A 621 -20.28 5.51 -18.74
CA ALA A 621 -19.74 6.87 -18.65
C ALA A 621 -20.03 7.50 -17.28
N ASP A 622 -21.28 7.40 -16.79
CA ASP A 622 -21.66 7.89 -15.46
C ASP A 622 -20.87 7.21 -14.34
N ARG A 623 -20.57 5.91 -14.47
CA ARG A 623 -19.73 5.17 -13.50
C ARG A 623 -18.29 5.67 -13.49
N VAL A 624 -17.70 6.04 -14.63
CA VAL A 624 -16.37 6.64 -14.67
C VAL A 624 -16.35 7.96 -13.91
N GLU A 625 -17.30 8.86 -14.21
CA GLU A 625 -17.40 10.17 -13.57
C GLU A 625 -17.67 10.06 -12.07
N ALA A 626 -18.53 9.11 -11.65
CA ALA A 626 -18.82 8.85 -10.24
C ALA A 626 -17.60 8.29 -9.49
N ALA A 627 -16.83 7.39 -10.10
CA ALA A 627 -15.62 6.84 -9.51
C ALA A 627 -14.53 7.92 -9.39
N PHE A 628 -14.40 8.79 -10.38
CA PHE A 628 -13.49 9.94 -10.31
C PHE A 628 -13.86 10.92 -9.19
N ALA A 629 -15.16 11.22 -9.03
CA ALA A 629 -15.64 12.05 -7.92
C ALA A 629 -15.43 11.38 -6.55
N ARG A 630 -15.61 10.04 -6.47
CA ARG A 630 -15.34 9.27 -5.26
C ARG A 630 -13.87 9.29 -4.86
N ASP A 631 -12.96 9.21 -5.83
CA ASP A 631 -11.52 9.33 -5.59
C ASP A 631 -11.18 10.65 -4.90
N ALA A 632 -11.65 11.76 -5.46
CA ALA A 632 -11.46 13.08 -4.87
C ALA A 632 -12.00 13.17 -3.43
N GLU A 633 -13.14 12.51 -3.14
CA GLU A 633 -13.72 12.49 -1.79
C GLU A 633 -12.92 11.63 -0.81
N LEU A 634 -12.40 10.48 -1.24
CA LEU A 634 -11.51 9.63 -0.43
C LEU A 634 -10.24 10.39 -0.05
N CYS A 635 -9.60 11.05 -1.01
CA CYS A 635 -8.42 11.87 -0.77
C CYS A 635 -8.74 13.10 0.11
N ARG A 636 -9.87 13.75 -0.11
CA ARG A 636 -10.34 14.86 0.73
C ARG A 636 -10.54 14.42 2.20
N TYR A 637 -11.19 13.27 2.41
CA TYR A 637 -11.40 12.71 3.75
C TYR A 637 -10.06 12.43 4.44
N TYR A 638 -9.11 11.79 3.74
CA TYR A 638 -7.77 11.51 4.28
C TYR A 638 -7.08 12.79 4.76
N ASN A 639 -7.09 13.83 3.94
CA ASN A 639 -6.38 15.08 4.23
C ASN A 639 -7.08 15.92 5.30
N LYS A 640 -8.42 15.98 5.31
CA LYS A 640 -9.16 17.00 6.07
C LYS A 640 -9.89 16.49 7.30
N GLU A 641 -10.21 15.21 7.37
CA GLU A 641 -11.06 14.67 8.45
C GLU A 641 -10.36 13.59 9.27
N MET A 642 -9.63 12.67 8.63
CA MET A 642 -8.95 11.58 9.31
C MET A 642 -7.96 12.12 10.35
N ALA A 643 -7.94 11.50 11.53
CA ALA A 643 -7.13 11.92 12.67
C ALA A 643 -7.25 13.42 12.98
N GLY A 644 -8.46 13.99 12.81
CA GLY A 644 -8.72 15.41 13.05
C GLY A 644 -8.04 16.35 12.05
N GLY A 645 -7.72 15.88 10.85
CA GLY A 645 -7.03 16.65 9.79
C GLY A 645 -5.52 16.75 9.96
N LYS A 646 -4.92 15.91 10.80
CA LYS A 646 -3.46 15.86 11.02
C LYS A 646 -2.65 15.70 9.74
N TRP A 647 -3.20 14.98 8.75
CA TRP A 647 -2.50 14.61 7.52
C TRP A 647 -2.82 15.51 6.34
N ASP A 648 -3.26 16.75 6.60
CA ASP A 648 -3.61 17.71 5.56
C ASP A 648 -2.45 18.00 4.61
N GLY A 649 -2.62 17.60 3.35
CA GLY A 649 -1.61 17.69 2.31
C GLY A 649 -0.84 16.40 2.04
N MET A 650 -0.95 15.35 2.89
CA MET A 650 -0.19 14.11 2.73
C MET A 650 -0.75 13.20 1.61
N MET A 651 -2.01 13.34 1.22
CA MET A 651 -2.65 12.53 0.18
C MET A 651 -3.21 13.41 -0.94
N ILE A 652 -2.30 14.14 -1.60
CA ILE A 652 -2.62 15.01 -2.74
C ILE A 652 -1.81 14.64 -3.99
N GLN A 653 -1.13 13.48 -3.95
CA GLN A 653 -0.37 12.98 -5.08
C GLN A 653 -1.31 12.67 -6.25
N LYS A 654 -0.94 13.17 -7.40
CA LYS A 654 -1.56 12.88 -8.65
C LYS A 654 -1.35 11.42 -9.06
N HIS A 655 -2.42 10.76 -9.56
CA HIS A 655 -2.38 9.33 -9.88
C HIS A 655 -3.31 8.93 -11.03
N ILE A 656 -4.19 9.82 -11.52
CA ILE A 656 -5.09 9.57 -12.64
C ILE A 656 -4.72 10.45 -13.84
N GLY A 657 -4.68 9.84 -15.03
CA GLY A 657 -4.49 10.54 -16.29
C GLY A 657 -3.03 10.78 -16.67
N TYR A 658 -2.09 10.00 -16.14
CA TYR A 658 -0.68 10.06 -16.56
C TYR A 658 -0.49 9.70 -18.04
N ARG A 659 0.38 10.44 -18.73
CA ARG A 659 0.82 10.20 -20.11
C ARG A 659 2.27 9.78 -20.19
N SER A 660 3.12 10.38 -19.35
CA SER A 660 4.54 10.07 -19.20
C SER A 660 4.95 10.31 -17.75
N TRP A 661 6.14 9.89 -17.33
CA TRP A 661 6.63 10.07 -15.97
C TRP A 661 6.84 11.55 -15.60
N ASN A 662 7.20 12.39 -16.55
CA ASN A 662 7.43 13.82 -16.36
C ASN A 662 6.23 14.70 -16.76
N ASP A 663 5.02 14.15 -16.68
CA ASP A 663 3.79 14.88 -17.00
C ASP A 663 3.58 16.02 -16.01
N ASN A 664 3.54 17.27 -16.52
CA ASN A 664 3.45 18.50 -15.71
C ASN A 664 2.03 18.86 -15.27
N PHE A 665 1.06 17.98 -15.45
CA PHE A 665 -0.29 18.28 -15.03
C PHE A 665 -0.40 18.41 -13.51
N ARG A 666 -1.18 19.36 -13.02
CA ARG A 666 -1.25 19.69 -11.59
C ARG A 666 -2.38 19.01 -10.85
N ALA A 667 -3.34 18.44 -11.54
CA ALA A 667 -4.50 17.79 -10.98
C ALA A 667 -4.82 16.50 -11.73
N ASP A 668 -5.45 15.54 -11.06
CA ASP A 668 -5.97 14.35 -11.71
C ASP A 668 -6.92 14.72 -12.85
N THR A 669 -6.91 13.92 -13.90
CA THR A 669 -7.74 14.14 -15.09
C THR A 669 -8.66 12.96 -15.28
N CYS A 670 -9.98 13.21 -15.24
CA CYS A 670 -10.98 12.18 -15.51
C CYS A 670 -10.77 11.60 -16.91
N PRO A 671 -10.79 10.28 -17.09
CA PRO A 671 -10.74 9.67 -18.41
C PRO A 671 -11.87 10.18 -19.32
N ASN A 672 -11.55 10.43 -20.57
CA ASN A 672 -12.54 10.90 -21.54
C ASN A 672 -13.59 9.81 -21.83
N VAL A 673 -14.82 10.07 -21.48
CA VAL A 673 -15.94 9.17 -21.75
C VAL A 673 -16.59 9.48 -23.09
N SER A 674 -17.15 8.44 -23.69
CA SER A 674 -17.93 8.56 -24.94
C SER A 674 -19.41 8.32 -24.64
N ARG A 675 -20.27 9.19 -25.18
CA ARG A 675 -21.73 9.09 -24.99
C ARG A 675 -22.43 8.97 -26.31
N ILE A 676 -23.44 8.14 -26.35
CA ILE A 676 -24.32 8.03 -27.50
C ILE A 676 -25.40 9.10 -27.35
N GLU A 677 -25.41 10.02 -28.29
CA GLU A 677 -26.43 11.08 -28.36
C GLU A 677 -27.81 10.44 -28.60
N ASN A 678 -28.83 10.98 -27.97
CA ASN A 678 -30.20 10.50 -28.02
C ASN A 678 -30.44 9.04 -27.55
N ALA A 679 -29.58 8.51 -26.67
CA ALA A 679 -29.76 7.18 -26.08
C ALA A 679 -31.17 6.99 -25.43
N ASN A 680 -31.74 8.05 -24.89
CA ASN A 680 -33.11 8.07 -24.32
C ASN A 680 -34.22 8.09 -25.36
N ASN A 681 -33.93 8.46 -26.63
CA ASN A 681 -34.90 8.46 -27.76
C ASN A 681 -34.66 7.34 -28.76
N ALA A 682 -33.65 6.53 -28.54
CA ALA A 682 -33.27 5.47 -29.43
C ALA A 682 -33.98 4.17 -29.06
N ASN A 683 -35.25 4.13 -29.30
CA ASN A 683 -36.10 2.96 -29.16
C ASN A 683 -35.98 2.09 -30.38
N GLY A 684 -35.29 0.93 -30.29
CA GLY A 684 -35.30 -0.07 -31.33
C GLY A 684 -33.99 -0.33 -32.07
N SER A 685 -34.06 -1.21 -33.08
CA SER A 685 -32.97 -1.68 -33.92
C SER A 685 -31.99 -2.68 -33.29
N TYR A 686 -32.33 -3.31 -32.18
CA TYR A 686 -31.51 -4.39 -31.61
C TYR A 686 -31.66 -5.67 -32.45
N THR A 687 -30.53 -6.32 -32.72
CA THR A 687 -30.47 -7.64 -33.33
C THR A 687 -29.59 -8.56 -32.51
N PHE A 688 -30.15 -9.64 -32.00
CA PHE A 688 -29.51 -10.58 -31.07
C PHE A 688 -28.79 -11.71 -31.79
N THR A 689 -27.72 -12.21 -31.17
CA THR A 689 -26.99 -13.40 -31.60
C THR A 689 -27.06 -14.48 -30.52
N PRO A 690 -27.10 -15.78 -30.93
CA PRO A 690 -27.19 -16.89 -29.98
C PRO A 690 -26.04 -16.93 -28.99
N ALA A 691 -26.35 -17.27 -27.74
CA ALA A 691 -25.39 -17.60 -26.71
C ALA A 691 -25.88 -18.82 -25.92
N ASN A 692 -25.00 -19.76 -25.60
CA ASN A 692 -25.30 -20.95 -24.79
C ASN A 692 -26.51 -21.76 -25.29
N GLY A 693 -26.74 -21.81 -26.60
CA GLY A 693 -27.84 -22.55 -27.22
C GLY A 693 -29.21 -21.91 -27.03
N CYS A 694 -29.28 -20.62 -26.75
CA CYS A 694 -30.51 -19.84 -26.67
C CYS A 694 -30.31 -18.39 -27.14
N ILE A 695 -31.39 -17.65 -27.32
CA ILE A 695 -31.38 -16.20 -27.53
C ILE A 695 -32.27 -15.59 -26.45
N VAL A 696 -31.69 -14.87 -25.51
CA VAL A 696 -32.36 -14.19 -24.39
C VAL A 696 -32.44 -12.71 -24.70
N MET A 697 -33.62 -12.12 -24.57
CA MET A 697 -33.90 -10.72 -24.92
C MET A 697 -34.66 -10.06 -23.78
N ASP A 698 -34.16 -9.03 -23.19
CA ASP A 698 -34.92 -8.17 -22.29
C ASP A 698 -35.92 -7.31 -23.09
N ALA A 699 -37.13 -7.15 -22.60
CA ALA A 699 -38.24 -6.61 -23.39
C ALA A 699 -38.02 -5.17 -23.88
N GLU A 700 -37.25 -4.38 -23.20
CA GLU A 700 -36.90 -2.99 -23.55
C GLU A 700 -35.94 -2.90 -24.79
N HIS A 701 -35.26 -3.98 -25.12
CA HIS A 701 -34.32 -4.03 -26.25
C HIS A 701 -34.97 -4.64 -27.50
N TYR A 702 -36.02 -4.01 -27.99
CA TYR A 702 -36.72 -4.42 -29.16
C TYR A 702 -36.08 -3.95 -30.49
N TYR A 703 -36.52 -4.49 -31.59
CA TYR A 703 -36.12 -4.03 -32.94
C TYR A 703 -36.99 -2.87 -33.41
N SER A 704 -38.33 -2.99 -33.36
CA SER A 704 -39.26 -1.94 -33.74
C SER A 704 -40.58 -2.05 -33.01
N LEU A 705 -41.30 -0.93 -32.89
CA LEU A 705 -42.62 -0.83 -32.30
C LEU A 705 -43.60 -0.27 -33.35
N GLN A 706 -44.82 -0.75 -33.26
CA GLN A 706 -45.99 -0.13 -33.86
C GLN A 706 -46.98 0.20 -32.76
N ASN A 707 -47.30 1.48 -32.58
CA ASN A 707 -48.24 1.94 -31.59
C ASN A 707 -49.69 1.78 -32.10
N PRO A 708 -50.65 1.49 -31.23
CA PRO A 708 -52.07 1.54 -31.58
C PRO A 708 -52.53 3.02 -31.66
N ALA A 709 -53.80 3.22 -32.10
CA ALA A 709 -54.37 4.53 -32.07
C ALA A 709 -54.56 5.01 -30.59
N ASN A 710 -54.15 6.24 -30.28
CA ASN A 710 -54.31 6.88 -28.96
C ASN A 710 -53.58 6.23 -27.78
N ALA A 711 -52.56 5.41 -28.04
CA ALA A 711 -51.72 4.82 -27.00
C ALA A 711 -50.32 4.56 -27.57
N GLU A 712 -49.35 4.31 -26.67
CA GLU A 712 -47.98 4.03 -27.04
C GLU A 712 -47.35 2.92 -26.21
N TRP A 713 -46.39 2.21 -26.77
CA TRP A 713 -45.54 1.31 -26.05
C TRP A 713 -44.61 2.14 -25.10
N THR A 714 -44.74 1.88 -23.81
CA THR A 714 -44.03 2.60 -22.78
C THR A 714 -43.14 1.64 -21.99
N VAL A 715 -41.85 1.97 -21.86
CA VAL A 715 -40.92 1.26 -20.99
C VAL A 715 -41.19 1.64 -19.53
N ILE A 716 -41.40 0.65 -18.69
CA ILE A 716 -41.58 0.82 -17.26
C ILE A 716 -40.28 0.44 -16.53
N PRO A 717 -39.47 1.42 -16.09
CA PRO A 717 -38.19 1.14 -15.49
C PRO A 717 -38.30 0.26 -14.24
N PHE A 718 -37.35 -0.66 -14.08
CA PHE A 718 -37.25 -1.57 -12.93
C PHE A 718 -38.44 -2.51 -12.71
N MET A 719 -39.32 -2.64 -13.69
CA MET A 719 -40.50 -3.52 -13.59
C MET A 719 -40.14 -5.00 -13.75
N GLY A 720 -39.17 -5.33 -14.61
CA GLY A 720 -38.74 -6.70 -14.87
C GLY A 720 -37.84 -7.28 -13.78
N ARG A 721 -37.68 -8.59 -13.73
CA ARG A 721 -36.75 -9.29 -12.79
C ARG A 721 -35.28 -8.91 -13.01
N THR A 722 -34.91 -8.49 -14.20
CA THR A 722 -33.54 -8.12 -14.53
C THR A 722 -33.42 -6.67 -14.97
N ARG A 723 -34.40 -6.17 -15.74
CA ARG A 723 -34.42 -4.83 -16.32
C ARG A 723 -35.82 -4.21 -16.22
N SER A 724 -36.29 -3.60 -17.29
CA SER A 724 -37.58 -2.93 -17.38
C SER A 724 -38.65 -3.88 -17.93
N GLY A 725 -39.89 -3.55 -17.71
CA GLY A 725 -41.01 -4.09 -18.48
C GLY A 725 -41.41 -3.13 -19.59
N ILE A 726 -42.13 -3.59 -20.59
CA ILE A 726 -42.72 -2.75 -21.62
C ILE A 726 -44.22 -3.07 -21.81
N SER A 727 -45.05 -2.04 -21.91
CA SER A 727 -46.50 -2.18 -21.99
C SER A 727 -47.10 -1.05 -22.84
N ILE A 728 -48.29 -1.27 -23.38
CA ILE A 728 -49.07 -0.23 -24.02
C ILE A 728 -49.81 0.61 -22.99
N GLN A 729 -49.70 1.92 -23.07
CA GLN A 729 -50.37 2.87 -22.16
C GLN A 729 -51.04 4.00 -22.95
N PRO A 730 -52.19 4.51 -22.43
CA PRO A 730 -52.89 4.11 -21.19
C PRO A 730 -53.57 2.75 -21.33
N TYR A 731 -53.71 2.00 -20.23
CA TYR A 731 -54.31 0.66 -20.19
C TYR A 731 -55.80 0.61 -20.62
N THR A 732 -56.44 1.75 -20.73
CA THR A 732 -57.82 1.89 -21.21
C THR A 732 -57.96 1.94 -22.72
N ALA A 733 -56.84 2.04 -23.43
CA ALA A 733 -56.82 2.06 -24.89
C ALA A 733 -56.98 0.64 -25.50
N GLU A 734 -57.55 0.55 -26.66
CA GLU A 734 -57.53 -0.69 -27.44
C GLU A 734 -56.16 -0.94 -28.04
N THR A 735 -55.79 -2.20 -28.17
CA THR A 735 -54.45 -2.64 -28.64
C THR A 735 -54.38 -2.91 -30.13
N ASP A 736 -55.49 -2.77 -30.85
CA ASP A 736 -55.59 -3.04 -32.29
C ASP A 736 -54.51 -2.27 -33.08
N GLY A 737 -53.86 -3.00 -34.00
CA GLY A 737 -52.79 -2.43 -34.84
C GLY A 737 -51.43 -2.27 -34.14
N SER A 738 -51.31 -2.62 -32.87
CA SER A 738 -50.05 -2.57 -32.15
C SER A 738 -49.16 -3.79 -32.43
N SER A 739 -47.86 -3.61 -32.38
CA SER A 739 -46.88 -4.72 -32.34
C SER A 739 -45.57 -4.33 -31.75
N ILE A 740 -44.86 -5.29 -31.15
CA ILE A 740 -43.44 -5.19 -30.79
C ILE A 740 -42.69 -6.30 -31.52
N THR A 741 -41.55 -5.93 -32.09
CA THR A 741 -40.74 -6.83 -32.94
C THR A 741 -39.34 -6.97 -32.36
N TYR A 742 -38.85 -8.20 -32.31
CA TYR A 742 -37.48 -8.56 -31.91
C TYR A 742 -36.72 -9.15 -33.09
N SER A 743 -35.51 -8.70 -33.37
CA SER A 743 -34.66 -9.22 -34.45
C SER A 743 -33.54 -10.10 -33.87
N MET A 744 -33.28 -11.21 -34.54
CA MET A 744 -32.29 -12.16 -34.06
C MET A 744 -31.70 -12.99 -35.20
N GLN A 745 -30.49 -13.51 -35.02
CA GLN A 745 -29.86 -14.46 -35.91
C GLN A 745 -30.16 -15.89 -35.45
N ILE A 746 -30.85 -16.65 -36.25
CA ILE A 746 -31.15 -18.06 -35.97
C ILE A 746 -30.19 -18.94 -36.77
N PRO A 747 -29.41 -19.84 -36.12
CA PRO A 747 -28.53 -20.79 -36.80
C PRO A 747 -29.33 -21.82 -37.61
N GLN A 748 -28.66 -22.38 -38.61
CA GLN A 748 -29.24 -23.45 -39.44
C GLN A 748 -29.67 -24.68 -38.61
N GLY A 749 -30.76 -25.35 -39.01
CA GLY A 749 -31.26 -26.53 -38.29
C GLY A 749 -32.26 -26.21 -37.16
N ASN A 750 -32.74 -24.96 -37.10
CA ASN A 750 -33.76 -24.53 -36.14
C ASN A 750 -35.06 -24.07 -36.86
N GLU A 751 -35.65 -24.97 -37.68
CA GLU A 751 -36.89 -24.70 -38.41
C GLU A 751 -38.09 -24.52 -37.50
N GLU A 752 -38.02 -25.11 -36.28
CA GLU A 752 -38.98 -24.91 -35.18
C GLU A 752 -38.21 -24.66 -33.90
N VAL A 753 -38.68 -23.72 -33.07
CA VAL A 753 -38.09 -23.36 -31.80
C VAL A 753 -39.15 -23.21 -30.72
N ASN A 754 -38.81 -23.46 -29.46
CA ASN A 754 -39.64 -23.05 -28.32
C ASN A 754 -39.30 -21.60 -27.98
N VAL A 755 -40.31 -20.79 -27.79
CA VAL A 755 -40.18 -19.41 -27.34
C VAL A 755 -40.87 -19.26 -25.99
N HIS A 756 -40.10 -18.90 -24.98
CA HIS A 756 -40.64 -18.57 -23.65
C HIS A 756 -40.90 -17.07 -23.63
N VAL A 757 -42.13 -16.69 -23.33
CA VAL A 757 -42.57 -15.30 -23.17
C VAL A 757 -42.83 -15.06 -21.66
N ILE A 758 -42.13 -14.14 -21.09
CA ILE A 758 -42.19 -13.79 -19.67
C ILE A 758 -42.87 -12.41 -19.54
N THR A 759 -43.98 -12.39 -18.87
CA THR A 759 -44.77 -11.17 -18.59
C THR A 759 -44.93 -10.98 -17.08
N ALA A 760 -45.11 -9.73 -16.65
CA ALA A 760 -45.55 -9.47 -15.29
C ALA A 760 -46.86 -10.18 -14.99
N CYS A 761 -47.07 -10.62 -13.76
CA CYS A 761 -48.33 -11.26 -13.34
C CYS A 761 -49.46 -10.22 -13.34
N THR A 762 -50.46 -10.46 -14.15
CA THR A 762 -51.67 -9.66 -14.27
C THR A 762 -52.87 -10.59 -14.36
N LEU A 763 -53.89 -10.39 -13.55
CA LEU A 763 -55.13 -11.18 -13.63
C LEU A 763 -56.00 -10.71 -14.76
N ALA A 764 -56.94 -11.54 -15.19
CA ALA A 764 -57.84 -11.29 -16.31
C ALA A 764 -58.95 -10.26 -15.92
N PHE A 765 -58.63 -8.97 -16.01
CA PHE A 765 -59.50 -7.86 -15.53
C PHE A 765 -60.48 -7.37 -16.60
N LYS A 766 -60.24 -7.60 -17.92
CA LYS A 766 -61.13 -7.16 -19.01
C LYS A 766 -61.99 -8.30 -19.53
N ARG A 767 -61.50 -9.51 -19.51
CA ARG A 767 -62.12 -10.72 -20.02
C ARG A 767 -61.94 -11.86 -19.03
N SER A 768 -63.02 -12.47 -18.56
CA SER A 768 -62.95 -13.59 -17.61
C SER A 768 -62.23 -14.82 -18.13
N GLU A 769 -62.23 -15.01 -19.45
CA GLU A 769 -61.53 -16.13 -20.13
C GLU A 769 -60.07 -15.95 -20.24
N GLY A 770 -59.54 -14.78 -19.90
CA GLY A 770 -58.11 -14.45 -19.93
C GLY A 770 -57.74 -13.46 -21.03
N HIS A 771 -56.59 -12.84 -20.86
CA HIS A 771 -56.03 -11.91 -21.85
C HIS A 771 -55.13 -12.65 -22.82
N ARG A 772 -55.00 -12.11 -24.04
CA ARG A 772 -54.36 -12.79 -25.17
C ARG A 772 -53.35 -11.89 -25.89
N TYR A 773 -52.43 -12.53 -26.53
CA TYR A 773 -51.54 -11.95 -27.57
C TYR A 773 -51.33 -12.95 -28.69
N THR A 774 -50.92 -12.50 -29.90
CA THR A 774 -50.39 -13.36 -30.95
C THR A 774 -48.89 -13.22 -30.99
N ILE A 775 -48.20 -14.33 -31.32
CA ILE A 775 -46.74 -14.38 -31.48
C ILE A 775 -46.37 -15.26 -32.68
N GLY A 776 -45.41 -14.82 -33.47
CA GLY A 776 -44.89 -15.59 -34.60
C GLY A 776 -43.73 -14.90 -35.30
N PHE A 777 -42.96 -15.67 -36.05
CA PHE A 777 -41.94 -15.09 -36.90
C PHE A 777 -42.54 -14.45 -38.15
N GLU A 778 -41.92 -13.34 -38.60
CA GLU A 778 -42.38 -12.62 -39.78
C GLU A 778 -42.43 -13.54 -40.99
N GLY A 779 -43.60 -13.63 -41.68
CA GLY A 779 -43.84 -14.52 -42.82
C GLY A 779 -44.38 -15.91 -42.46
N GLU A 780 -44.47 -16.25 -41.16
CA GLU A 780 -45.05 -17.49 -40.67
C GLU A 780 -46.39 -17.27 -39.98
N GLU A 781 -47.18 -18.34 -39.79
CA GLU A 781 -48.46 -18.29 -39.11
C GLU A 781 -48.24 -17.96 -37.59
N ALA A 782 -48.90 -16.92 -37.13
CA ALA A 782 -48.84 -16.51 -35.72
C ALA A 782 -49.75 -17.37 -34.85
N VAL A 783 -49.25 -17.68 -33.63
CA VAL A 783 -50.01 -18.45 -32.63
C VAL A 783 -50.67 -17.48 -31.63
N GLU A 784 -51.95 -17.66 -31.38
CA GLU A 784 -52.68 -16.96 -30.33
C GLU A 784 -52.41 -17.63 -28.96
N VAL A 785 -52.06 -16.85 -27.98
CA VAL A 785 -51.74 -17.30 -26.62
C VAL A 785 -52.63 -16.60 -25.63
N ASN A 786 -53.42 -17.35 -24.86
CA ASN A 786 -54.04 -16.89 -23.65
C ASN A 786 -53.06 -17.06 -22.49
N TYR A 787 -52.61 -15.95 -21.90
CA TYR A 787 -51.53 -16.03 -20.97
C TYR A 787 -51.93 -16.04 -19.49
N ASN A 788 -53.15 -15.61 -19.14
CA ASN A 788 -53.62 -15.51 -17.73
C ASN A 788 -55.03 -16.09 -17.48
N GLY A 789 -55.63 -16.82 -18.42
CA GLY A 789 -56.96 -17.38 -18.23
C GLY A 789 -57.09 -18.42 -17.10
N GLU A 790 -56.00 -19.07 -16.74
CA GLU A 790 -55.96 -20.02 -15.61
C GLU A 790 -55.69 -19.32 -14.26
N LEU A 791 -55.47 -17.99 -14.24
CA LEU A 791 -55.21 -17.23 -13.01
C LEU A 791 -56.56 -16.78 -12.40
N ASN A 792 -57.33 -17.74 -11.93
CA ASN A 792 -58.65 -17.53 -11.34
C ASN A 792 -58.83 -18.39 -10.07
N GLU A 793 -59.92 -18.12 -9.32
CA GLU A 793 -60.19 -18.79 -8.04
C GLU A 793 -60.94 -20.12 -8.20
N GLU A 794 -61.05 -20.67 -9.40
CA GLU A 794 -61.63 -22.00 -9.62
C GLU A 794 -60.83 -23.07 -8.87
N PRO A 795 -61.49 -24.09 -8.30
CA PRO A 795 -60.83 -25.09 -7.47
C PRO A 795 -59.63 -25.81 -8.10
N GLU A 796 -59.68 -26.01 -9.41
CA GLU A 796 -58.60 -26.63 -10.17
C GLU A 796 -57.39 -25.71 -10.40
N ASN A 797 -57.57 -24.39 -10.28
CA ASN A 797 -56.57 -23.40 -10.60
C ASN A 797 -55.98 -22.70 -9.38
N VAL A 798 -56.79 -22.40 -8.36
CA VAL A 798 -56.43 -21.50 -7.28
C VAL A 798 -55.09 -21.86 -6.58
N TYR A 799 -54.91 -23.12 -6.19
CA TYR A 799 -53.71 -23.57 -5.48
C TYR A 799 -52.60 -24.08 -6.43
N ARG A 800 -52.96 -24.57 -7.58
CA ARG A 800 -52.04 -25.19 -8.51
C ARG A 800 -51.41 -24.19 -9.49
N VAL A 801 -52.14 -23.17 -9.92
CA VAL A 801 -51.70 -22.20 -10.94
C VAL A 801 -51.74 -20.79 -10.39
N MET A 802 -52.85 -20.29 -9.88
CA MET A 802 -53.04 -18.88 -9.53
C MET A 802 -52.06 -18.44 -8.43
N TYR A 803 -52.10 -19.06 -7.23
CA TYR A 803 -51.28 -18.63 -6.12
C TYR A 803 -49.79 -18.81 -6.36
N PRO A 804 -49.29 -19.92 -6.90
CA PRO A 804 -47.88 -20.03 -7.28
C PRO A 804 -47.44 -18.99 -8.29
N THR A 805 -48.22 -18.69 -9.31
CA THR A 805 -47.94 -17.69 -10.31
C THR A 805 -47.96 -16.28 -9.74
N ALA A 806 -49.01 -15.94 -8.95
CA ALA A 806 -49.09 -14.66 -8.27
C ALA A 806 -47.89 -14.44 -7.32
N ALA A 807 -47.53 -15.48 -6.55
CA ALA A 807 -46.36 -15.44 -5.66
C ALA A 807 -45.05 -15.28 -6.41
N SER A 808 -44.92 -15.84 -7.64
CA SER A 808 -43.75 -15.69 -8.46
C SER A 808 -43.66 -14.34 -9.20
N ARG A 809 -44.77 -13.60 -9.24
CA ARG A 809 -44.95 -12.28 -9.87
C ARG A 809 -44.78 -12.24 -11.37
N VAL A 810 -44.52 -13.37 -12.02
CA VAL A 810 -44.41 -13.47 -13.48
C VAL A 810 -45.24 -14.62 -14.01
N ILE A 811 -45.69 -14.47 -15.25
CA ILE A 811 -46.30 -15.52 -16.06
C ILE A 811 -45.31 -15.93 -17.12
N GLU A 812 -44.96 -17.21 -17.17
CA GLU A 812 -44.15 -17.80 -18.25
C GLU A 812 -45.04 -18.64 -19.14
N LYS A 813 -45.14 -18.33 -20.46
CA LYS A 813 -45.80 -19.16 -21.47
C LYS A 813 -44.77 -19.60 -22.51
N THR A 814 -44.76 -20.89 -22.80
CA THR A 814 -43.89 -21.47 -23.84
C THR A 814 -44.72 -21.77 -25.06
N VAL A 815 -44.26 -21.29 -26.18
CA VAL A 815 -44.94 -21.44 -27.50
C VAL A 815 -43.95 -22.04 -28.47
N LYS A 816 -44.38 -23.06 -29.21
CA LYS A 816 -43.59 -23.65 -30.28
C LYS A 816 -43.89 -22.91 -31.60
N LEU A 817 -42.88 -22.35 -32.21
CA LEU A 817 -42.99 -21.51 -33.40
C LEU A 817 -42.13 -22.03 -34.55
N LYS A 818 -42.64 -21.88 -35.80
CA LYS A 818 -41.87 -22.09 -37.02
C LYS A 818 -41.05 -20.85 -37.33
N THR A 819 -39.80 -21.04 -37.75
CA THR A 819 -38.88 -19.96 -38.13
C THR A 819 -38.75 -19.81 -39.67
N GLY A 820 -39.51 -20.54 -40.44
CA GLY A 820 -39.42 -20.61 -41.90
C GLY A 820 -38.22 -21.46 -42.33
N ASN A 821 -37.35 -20.94 -43.17
CA ASN A 821 -36.21 -21.68 -43.70
C ASN A 821 -35.06 -21.88 -42.67
N GLY A 822 -35.32 -21.64 -41.38
CA GLY A 822 -34.53 -22.11 -40.29
C GLY A 822 -33.14 -21.47 -40.06
N SER A 823 -32.78 -20.41 -40.80
CA SER A 823 -31.49 -19.74 -40.61
C SER A 823 -31.53 -18.28 -41.04
N GLY A 824 -30.58 -17.49 -40.50
CA GLY A 824 -30.41 -16.10 -40.87
C GLY A 824 -31.16 -15.13 -39.96
N ASN A 825 -31.24 -13.90 -40.38
CA ASN A 825 -31.91 -12.83 -39.65
C ASN A 825 -33.41 -13.05 -39.64
N LYS A 826 -34.00 -13.24 -38.47
CA LYS A 826 -35.42 -13.46 -38.25
C LYS A 826 -36.00 -12.39 -37.38
N LYS A 827 -37.29 -12.10 -37.58
CA LYS A 827 -38.02 -11.15 -36.75
C LYS A 827 -39.18 -11.86 -36.04
N LEU A 828 -39.19 -11.83 -34.74
CA LEU A 828 -40.29 -12.32 -33.91
C LEU A 828 -41.22 -11.15 -33.63
N VAL A 829 -42.51 -11.31 -33.94
CA VAL A 829 -43.53 -10.27 -33.77
C VAL A 829 -44.51 -10.71 -32.69
N ILE A 830 -44.74 -9.85 -31.69
CA ILE A 830 -45.76 -10.03 -30.66
C ILE A 830 -46.80 -8.92 -30.81
N LYS A 831 -48.07 -9.29 -30.79
CA LYS A 831 -49.21 -8.36 -30.89
C LYS A 831 -50.18 -8.63 -29.75
N PRO A 832 -50.25 -7.75 -28.72
CA PRO A 832 -51.30 -7.83 -27.73
C PRO A 832 -52.71 -7.74 -28.36
N LEU A 833 -53.57 -8.62 -27.97
CA LEU A 833 -55.01 -8.59 -28.34
C LEU A 833 -55.87 -7.98 -27.28
N ASP A 834 -55.39 -8.00 -26.01
CA ASP A 834 -56.05 -7.45 -24.88
C ASP A 834 -55.08 -6.51 -24.11
N PRO A 835 -55.54 -5.43 -23.45
CA PRO A 835 -54.69 -4.50 -22.73
C PRO A 835 -54.12 -5.12 -21.44
N GLY A 836 -53.09 -4.48 -20.86
CA GLY A 836 -52.52 -4.84 -19.56
C GLY A 836 -51.38 -5.85 -19.62
N MET A 837 -50.95 -6.29 -20.83
CA MET A 837 -49.74 -7.09 -20.95
C MET A 837 -48.50 -6.25 -20.69
N VAL A 838 -47.72 -6.63 -19.70
CA VAL A 838 -46.38 -6.07 -19.47
C VAL A 838 -45.36 -7.15 -19.80
N LEU A 839 -44.67 -6.99 -20.91
CA LEU A 839 -43.61 -7.92 -21.36
C LEU A 839 -42.31 -7.61 -20.61
N GLU A 840 -41.65 -8.62 -20.06
CA GLU A 840 -40.40 -8.48 -19.32
C GLU A 840 -39.21 -9.11 -20.06
N LYS A 841 -39.38 -10.32 -20.57
CA LYS A 841 -38.28 -11.05 -21.23
C LYS A 841 -38.81 -12.08 -22.22
N ILE A 842 -38.00 -12.38 -23.24
CA ILE A 842 -38.27 -13.43 -24.23
C ILE A 842 -37.03 -14.33 -24.31
N VAL A 843 -37.24 -15.63 -24.33
CA VAL A 843 -36.17 -16.61 -24.57
C VAL A 843 -36.54 -17.49 -25.76
N VAL A 844 -35.71 -17.51 -26.78
CA VAL A 844 -35.80 -18.44 -27.91
C VAL A 844 -34.84 -19.59 -27.65
N ASP A 845 -35.39 -20.76 -27.36
CA ASP A 845 -34.64 -21.98 -27.10
C ASP A 845 -34.19 -22.65 -28.40
N LEU A 846 -32.89 -22.72 -28.60
CA LEU A 846 -32.21 -23.39 -29.72
C LEU A 846 -31.68 -24.79 -29.29
N GLY A 847 -32.21 -25.35 -28.19
CA GLY A 847 -31.82 -26.65 -27.67
C GLY A 847 -30.86 -26.55 -26.46
N GLY A 848 -30.56 -25.35 -25.96
CA GLY A 848 -29.65 -25.14 -24.82
C GLY A 848 -30.32 -24.50 -23.60
N TYR A 849 -31.58 -24.14 -23.66
CA TYR A 849 -32.24 -23.46 -22.55
C TYR A 849 -32.37 -24.36 -21.33
N LYS A 850 -31.83 -23.89 -20.20
CA LYS A 850 -32.06 -24.48 -18.87
C LYS A 850 -32.83 -23.48 -18.04
N ARG A 851 -34.02 -23.89 -17.57
CA ARG A 851 -34.86 -23.01 -16.75
C ARG A 851 -34.12 -22.51 -15.52
N GLN A 852 -34.09 -21.19 -15.35
CA GLN A 852 -33.51 -20.49 -14.21
C GLN A 852 -34.50 -19.40 -13.73
N PHE A 853 -34.30 -18.97 -12.47
CA PHE A 853 -35.21 -18.00 -11.88
C PHE A 853 -35.20 -16.64 -12.60
N LEU A 854 -34.09 -16.21 -13.18
CA LEU A 854 -33.93 -14.98 -13.95
C LEU A 854 -34.08 -15.17 -15.47
N PHE A 855 -34.41 -16.38 -15.94
CA PHE A 855 -34.64 -16.75 -17.35
C PHE A 855 -33.42 -16.58 -18.28
N GLY A 856 -32.24 -16.41 -17.72
CA GLY A 856 -30.95 -16.28 -18.44
C GLY A 856 -30.47 -14.84 -18.54
N GLU A 857 -29.15 -14.72 -18.75
CA GLU A 857 -28.49 -13.47 -19.09
C GLU A 857 -28.82 -13.08 -20.53
N GLU A 858 -29.01 -11.78 -20.79
CA GLU A 858 -29.32 -11.27 -22.13
C GLU A 858 -28.22 -11.65 -23.12
N SER A 859 -28.65 -12.13 -24.30
CA SER A 859 -27.77 -12.54 -25.39
C SER A 859 -27.04 -11.34 -25.99
N PRO A 860 -25.82 -11.54 -26.53
CA PRO A 860 -25.12 -10.48 -27.24
C PRO A 860 -26.00 -9.88 -28.37
N CYS A 861 -26.05 -8.56 -28.42
CA CYS A 861 -26.85 -7.85 -29.43
C CYS A 861 -26.04 -6.71 -30.06
N ALA A 862 -26.32 -6.45 -31.32
CA ALA A 862 -25.87 -5.28 -32.05
C ALA A 862 -27.04 -4.36 -32.34
N ARG A 863 -26.79 -3.06 -32.26
CA ARG A 863 -27.76 -2.04 -32.66
C ARG A 863 -27.36 -1.47 -34.02
N LYS A 864 -28.32 -1.33 -34.95
CA LYS A 864 -28.10 -0.68 -36.21
C LYS A 864 -28.41 0.80 -36.16
#